data_9721d0be58404004597880133c471d5f
#
_entry.id   9721d0be58404004597880133c471d5f
#
_cell.length_a   1.000
_cell.length_b   1.000
_cell.length_c   1.000
_cell.angle_alpha   90.00
_cell.angle_beta   90.00
_cell.angle_gamma   90.00
#
_symmetry.space_group_name_H-M   'P 1'
#
loop_
_entity.id
_entity.type
_entity.pdbx_description
1 polymer ?
#
loop_
_entity_poly.entity_id
_entity_poly.type
_entity_poly.pdbx_seq_one_letter_code
_entity_poly.pdbx_strand_id
1 'polypeptide(L)'
;MIARRRLLQVGRGAPEPITLISAPAGYGKTTLLRQWASSSSPVVRLDPAEIIDQWQLWQQVGEALSRSVVTVIIDDVHLLERDRGTILLRDALRRAGGKRRLVIATRSDPILALHEARMAGKVREIRADQLAFDEDETRLFLAANHIAVSAEQAYALWVHTEGWPAGMRLSTTPLISGAHSEEAFSTLLQGDSAVGSYLMGQALAYTADDLREFLLQTSVSEFLDAELADELTGRSDSALLLERAHIQPGFLHRLANRRWPYRYHPMFRALLLAELMRTAPDEVRRLAALAADWFSRHGEHVRAAPLAVQGQSWEVLADSVLAGSCVALATGDWGWVRSTFAQLPDSNLEASPSLRLASILVKRGAGARTEAIGSAASIINDPPLDGTKLQTAVLKFVEAWLLAERGETDEALQILEVDPGRDSAPASTAAVTGLRSAWQQLQAASLFADGAPNAVHAVLNESRDSSTESYANARLGDLEIRAWAAVVAGDLRSAQHYVNRAAAMIERESARGAIDHAGTTWFARQWVEMETHDHAPMQFDHAAERHSRSAFPQPISQSLETITDARLRLIRDHDSRGCALMLDDLISANPHIPQWSTIGSLWAVTRIDAYLAAGEFSNALDMALNSSTANSSTDFSDGSRYQSYLWAWAMQRAALDSRAGMLGMDPEVLISSLPLESALLTGRSEALRIRVLLGAASLAFRAEMLDRALHYLRLALQSTETHGWRRPYIEIAAAITPVLEAERRRITSHGEQVIELLTYLRRQPMYGGQLPDPLSVRELEILQYLPTPLDQRELCSALFISRNTLKTHLRSTYRKLGVQTRREAVLRAESLGIL
;
A
#
# COMPACT_ATOMS: atom_id res chain seq x y z
N MET A 1 22.70 16.81 35.57
CA MET A 1 23.77 16.21 34.73
C MET A 1 23.48 14.73 34.61
N ILE A 2 23.34 14.22 33.40
CA ILE A 2 23.07 12.79 33.17
C ILE A 2 24.37 12.01 33.02
N ALA A 3 24.38 10.76 33.54
CA ALA A 3 25.52 9.88 33.39
C ALA A 3 25.55 9.25 32.00
N ARG A 4 26.65 9.44 31.27
CA ARG A 4 26.86 8.91 29.92
C ARG A 4 27.28 7.43 29.97
N ARG A 5 26.41 6.55 30.52
CA ARG A 5 26.74 5.13 30.80
C ARG A 5 27.28 4.41 29.57
N ARG A 6 26.71 4.67 28.38
CA ARG A 6 27.12 4.10 27.10
C ARG A 6 28.60 4.40 26.79
N LEU A 7 29.01 5.66 26.96
CA LEU A 7 30.39 6.11 26.69
C LEU A 7 31.37 5.75 27.81
N LEU A 8 30.91 5.71 29.04
CA LEU A 8 31.73 5.33 30.20
C LEU A 8 32.09 3.84 30.22
N GLN A 9 31.16 2.96 29.80
CA GLN A 9 31.42 1.51 29.73
C GLN A 9 32.45 1.20 28.63
N VAL A 10 32.40 1.92 27.57
CA VAL A 10 33.29 1.83 26.40
C VAL A 10 34.75 2.18 26.82
N GLY A 11 34.95 3.11 27.74
CA GLY A 11 36.29 3.53 28.20
C GLY A 11 37.01 2.55 29.13
N ARG A 12 36.31 1.67 29.84
CA ARG A 12 36.87 0.78 30.86
C ARG A 12 37.65 -0.44 30.35
N GLY A 13 37.42 -0.84 29.11
CA GLY A 13 37.99 -2.04 28.49
C GLY A 13 38.75 -1.82 27.19
N ALA A 14 38.98 -0.56 26.78
CA ALA A 14 39.57 -0.27 25.50
C ALA A 14 41.03 -0.75 25.44
N PRO A 15 41.42 -1.58 24.45
CA PRO A 15 42.79 -2.00 24.21
C PRO A 15 43.68 -0.85 23.78
N GLU A 16 43.08 0.19 23.15
CA GLU A 16 43.81 1.32 22.57
C GLU A 16 44.34 2.26 23.65
N PRO A 17 45.63 2.63 23.62
CA PRO A 17 46.23 3.52 24.60
C PRO A 17 45.85 5.00 24.45
N ILE A 18 45.29 5.37 23.31
CA ILE A 18 44.92 6.74 22.97
C ILE A 18 43.41 6.83 22.71
N THR A 19 42.74 7.79 23.34
CA THR A 19 41.35 8.11 22.99
C THR A 19 41.26 9.56 22.48
N LEU A 20 40.78 9.74 21.27
CA LEU A 20 40.46 11.03 20.72
C LEU A 20 38.96 11.30 20.83
N ILE A 21 38.59 12.39 21.48
CA ILE A 21 37.22 12.91 21.54
C ILE A 21 37.18 14.17 20.66
N SER A 22 36.66 14.02 19.46
CA SER A 22 36.57 15.14 18.51
C SER A 22 35.11 15.48 18.20
N ALA A 23 34.67 16.63 18.64
CA ALA A 23 33.32 17.12 18.38
C ALA A 23 33.23 18.64 18.54
N PRO A 24 32.23 19.28 17.92
CA PRO A 24 31.97 20.72 18.06
C PRO A 24 31.79 21.19 19.50
N ALA A 25 31.66 22.50 19.67
CA ALA A 25 31.27 23.10 20.96
C ALA A 25 29.89 22.56 21.39
N GLY A 26 29.69 22.40 22.69
CA GLY A 26 28.39 22.00 23.24
C GLY A 26 28.03 20.52 23.19
N TYR A 27 28.86 19.64 22.62
CA TYR A 27 28.62 18.17 22.61
C TYR A 27 28.96 17.48 23.92
N GLY A 28 29.37 18.23 24.97
CA GLY A 28 29.60 17.68 26.29
C GLY A 28 30.96 16.97 26.48
N LYS A 29 31.97 17.28 25.64
CA LYS A 29 33.34 16.74 25.74
C LYS A 29 33.89 16.87 27.15
N THR A 30 33.96 18.09 27.66
CA THR A 30 34.45 18.40 29.01
C THR A 30 33.62 17.70 30.09
N THR A 31 32.32 17.57 29.91
CA THR A 31 31.42 16.86 30.81
C THR A 31 31.75 15.35 30.88
N LEU A 32 31.94 14.76 29.69
CA LEU A 32 32.36 13.34 29.58
C LEU A 32 33.73 13.12 30.24
N LEU A 33 34.68 14.03 29.98
CA LEU A 33 36.02 13.95 30.60
C LEU A 33 35.95 14.04 32.14
N ARG A 34 35.10 14.90 32.70
CA ARG A 34 34.87 14.98 34.16
C ARG A 34 34.30 13.67 34.74
N GLN A 35 33.31 13.09 34.04
CA GLN A 35 32.73 11.80 34.45
C GLN A 35 33.76 10.67 34.36
N TRP A 36 34.64 10.73 33.36
CA TRP A 36 35.72 9.75 33.20
C TRP A 36 36.79 9.89 34.24
N ALA A 37 37.21 11.11 34.54
CA ALA A 37 38.20 11.39 35.57
C ALA A 37 37.72 10.88 36.97
N SER A 38 36.43 10.97 37.27
CA SER A 38 35.84 10.48 38.51
C SER A 38 35.81 8.96 38.61
N SER A 39 35.91 8.26 37.50
CA SER A 39 35.81 6.79 37.42
C SER A 39 37.14 6.08 37.18
N SER A 40 38.21 6.80 36.92
CA SER A 40 39.55 6.29 36.63
C SER A 40 40.58 6.75 37.67
N SER A 41 41.59 5.92 38.03
CA SER A 41 42.63 6.29 38.94
C SER A 41 43.94 5.56 38.58
N PRO A 42 45.08 6.23 38.62
CA PRO A 42 45.30 7.68 38.76
C PRO A 42 45.05 8.46 37.50
N VAL A 43 44.52 9.70 37.64
CA VAL A 43 44.20 10.59 36.53
C VAL A 43 44.94 11.94 36.68
N VAL A 44 45.55 12.41 35.64
CA VAL A 44 46.09 13.78 35.52
C VAL A 44 45.29 14.52 34.44
N ARG A 45 44.60 15.59 34.82
CA ARG A 45 43.86 16.43 33.87
C ARG A 45 44.60 17.72 33.66
N LEU A 46 44.75 18.12 32.42
CA LEU A 46 45.42 19.32 31.99
C LEU A 46 44.45 20.09 31.08
N ASP A 47 44.32 21.38 31.35
CA ASP A 47 43.46 22.28 30.57
C ASP A 47 44.34 23.38 29.99
N PRO A 48 44.50 23.44 28.64
CA PRO A 48 45.34 24.48 28.00
C PRO A 48 44.82 25.91 28.27
N ALA A 49 43.55 26.10 28.58
CA ALA A 49 42.98 27.40 28.89
C ALA A 49 43.43 27.94 30.27
N GLU A 50 43.84 27.04 31.19
CA GLU A 50 44.31 27.40 32.53
C GLU A 50 45.84 27.58 32.61
N ILE A 51 46.56 27.23 31.55
CA ILE A 51 48.03 27.22 31.53
C ILE A 51 48.55 28.28 30.62
N ILE A 52 49.24 29.30 31.17
CA ILE A 52 49.75 30.44 30.43
C ILE A 52 50.89 30.05 29.47
N ASP A 53 51.70 29.05 29.83
CA ASP A 53 52.85 28.63 29.01
C ASP A 53 52.65 27.19 28.50
N GLN A 54 52.54 27.03 27.18
CA GLN A 54 52.41 25.73 26.51
C GLN A 54 53.58 24.78 26.81
N TRP A 55 54.76 25.29 27.07
CA TRP A 55 55.92 24.46 27.46
C TRP A 55 55.70 23.79 28.80
N GLN A 56 55.18 24.51 29.78
CA GLN A 56 54.81 23.94 31.07
C GLN A 56 53.73 22.84 30.95
N LEU A 57 52.74 23.00 30.09
CA LEU A 57 51.77 22.00 29.82
C LEU A 57 52.42 20.68 29.39
N TRP A 58 53.31 20.75 28.39
CA TRP A 58 53.95 19.58 27.86
C TRP A 58 54.96 18.94 28.77
N GLN A 59 55.63 19.70 29.64
CA GLN A 59 56.44 19.16 30.74
C GLN A 59 55.57 18.33 31.68
N GLN A 60 54.43 18.83 32.09
CA GLN A 60 53.47 18.13 32.95
C GLN A 60 52.92 16.84 32.29
N VAL A 61 52.65 16.88 30.99
CA VAL A 61 52.27 15.69 30.21
C VAL A 61 53.40 14.66 30.22
N GLY A 62 54.63 15.08 29.95
CA GLY A 62 55.79 14.21 29.98
C GLY A 62 56.10 13.58 31.32
N GLU A 63 56.00 14.34 32.40
CA GLU A 63 56.11 13.86 33.78
C GLU A 63 55.00 12.89 34.15
N ALA A 64 53.76 13.18 33.80
CA ALA A 64 52.64 12.31 34.05
C ALA A 64 52.79 10.97 33.27
N LEU A 65 53.20 10.98 32.00
CA LEU A 65 53.40 9.80 31.16
C LEU A 65 54.67 9.01 31.52
N SER A 66 55.55 9.56 32.37
CA SER A 66 56.69 8.78 32.95
C SER A 66 56.27 7.79 34.03
N ARG A 67 55.08 7.92 34.61
CA ARG A 67 54.52 7.01 35.60
C ARG A 67 54.14 5.65 34.97
N SER A 68 54.23 4.60 35.75
CA SER A 68 53.93 3.24 35.23
C SER A 68 52.45 2.97 34.94
N VAL A 69 51.55 3.66 35.64
CA VAL A 69 50.07 3.58 35.45
C VAL A 69 49.52 4.98 35.60
N VAL A 70 48.95 5.50 34.52
CA VAL A 70 48.35 6.84 34.50
C VAL A 70 47.40 7.01 33.34
N THR A 71 46.36 7.79 33.56
CA THR A 71 45.52 8.33 32.48
C THR A 71 45.73 9.83 32.43
N VAL A 72 46.28 10.34 31.35
CA VAL A 72 46.45 11.77 31.10
C VAL A 72 45.31 12.26 30.23
N ILE A 73 44.60 13.29 30.67
CA ILE A 73 43.48 13.90 29.95
C ILE A 73 43.90 15.32 29.58
N ILE A 74 43.83 15.62 28.29
CA ILE A 74 44.06 16.97 27.75
C ILE A 74 42.78 17.47 27.09
N ASP A 75 42.20 18.52 27.68
CA ASP A 75 40.97 19.12 27.13
C ASP A 75 41.37 20.26 26.15
N ASP A 76 40.50 20.64 25.24
CA ASP A 76 40.60 21.73 24.30
C ASP A 76 41.97 21.88 23.57
N VAL A 77 42.53 20.78 23.11
CA VAL A 77 43.83 20.72 22.41
C VAL A 77 43.91 21.62 21.18
N HIS A 78 42.76 22.01 20.61
CA HIS A 78 42.71 22.96 19.48
C HIS A 78 43.19 24.39 19.82
N LEU A 79 43.33 24.74 21.11
CA LEU A 79 43.86 26.03 21.57
C LEU A 79 45.39 26.07 21.48
N LEU A 80 46.05 24.94 21.29
CA LEU A 80 47.50 24.89 21.15
C LEU A 80 47.98 25.39 19.79
N GLU A 81 49.10 26.13 19.77
CA GLU A 81 49.71 26.60 18.52
C GLU A 81 50.02 25.45 17.58
N ARG A 82 49.66 25.61 16.29
CA ARG A 82 49.68 24.54 15.27
C ARG A 82 51.03 23.86 15.11
N ASP A 83 52.13 24.56 15.04
CA ASP A 83 53.42 23.97 14.72
C ASP A 83 54.12 23.31 15.93
N ARG A 84 54.32 24.04 17.00
CA ARG A 84 54.92 23.50 18.24
C ARG A 84 54.05 22.50 18.94
N GLY A 85 52.75 22.77 19.04
CA GLY A 85 51.77 21.86 19.63
C GLY A 85 51.72 20.50 18.95
N THR A 86 51.81 20.45 17.64
CA THR A 86 51.82 19.21 16.83
C THR A 86 53.03 18.32 17.17
N ILE A 87 54.21 18.91 17.32
CA ILE A 87 55.42 18.15 17.64
C ILE A 87 55.33 17.54 19.05
N LEU A 88 54.92 18.33 20.01
CA LEU A 88 54.79 17.92 21.42
C LEU A 88 53.68 16.89 21.61
N LEU A 89 52.55 17.06 20.93
CA LEU A 89 51.46 16.07 20.90
C LEU A 89 51.95 14.73 20.31
N ARG A 90 52.74 14.76 19.24
CA ARG A 90 53.33 13.53 18.65
C ARG A 90 54.25 12.81 19.62
N ASP A 91 55.05 13.50 20.42
CA ASP A 91 55.88 12.89 21.47
C ASP A 91 55.06 12.28 22.60
N ALA A 92 54.01 12.94 23.05
CA ALA A 92 53.06 12.41 24.01
C ALA A 92 52.35 11.14 23.53
N LEU A 93 51.95 11.12 22.24
CA LEU A 93 51.34 9.97 21.56
C LEU A 93 52.28 8.76 21.50
N ARG A 94 53.57 8.99 21.28
CA ARG A 94 54.59 7.91 21.27
C ARG A 94 54.79 7.30 22.65
N ARG A 95 54.68 8.09 23.72
CA ARG A 95 54.84 7.64 25.13
C ARG A 95 53.62 6.92 25.66
N ALA A 96 52.45 7.12 25.04
CA ALA A 96 51.23 6.37 25.43
C ALA A 96 51.34 4.89 25.04
N GLY A 97 51.00 3.98 25.94
CA GLY A 97 51.04 2.54 25.73
C GLY A 97 51.14 1.73 27.01
N GLY A 98 50.88 0.45 26.97
CA GLY A 98 50.77 -0.42 28.16
C GLY A 98 49.64 0.03 29.08
N LYS A 99 50.00 0.38 30.37
CA LYS A 99 49.04 0.92 31.35
C LYS A 99 48.94 2.46 31.33
N ARG A 100 49.63 3.13 30.42
CA ARG A 100 49.60 4.59 30.23
C ARG A 100 48.61 4.96 29.16
N ARG A 101 47.58 5.75 29.48
CA ARG A 101 46.53 6.15 28.59
C ARG A 101 46.55 7.66 28.36
N LEU A 102 46.31 8.08 27.14
CA LEU A 102 46.19 9.49 26.75
C LEU A 102 44.77 9.74 26.18
N VAL A 103 44.04 10.63 26.80
CA VAL A 103 42.71 11.08 26.34
C VAL A 103 42.78 12.50 25.88
N ILE A 104 42.41 12.78 24.67
CA ILE A 104 42.52 14.11 24.01
C ILE A 104 41.12 14.54 23.61
N ALA A 105 40.69 15.72 24.05
CA ALA A 105 39.47 16.35 23.56
C ALA A 105 39.80 17.58 22.71
N THR A 106 39.13 17.72 21.62
CA THR A 106 39.36 18.79 20.64
C THR A 106 38.09 19.19 19.90
N ARG A 107 38.06 20.41 19.35
CA ARG A 107 36.98 20.84 18.44
C ARG A 107 37.28 20.53 16.99
N SER A 108 38.56 20.47 16.60
CA SER A 108 39.03 20.14 15.25
C SER A 108 39.95 18.93 15.28
N ASP A 109 39.94 18.16 14.20
CA ASP A 109 40.74 16.94 14.13
C ASP A 109 42.25 17.25 13.96
N PRO A 110 43.12 16.83 14.87
CA PRO A 110 44.57 17.00 14.74
C PRO A 110 45.18 15.93 13.80
N ILE A 111 44.73 15.89 12.54
CA ILE A 111 44.99 14.85 11.55
C ILE A 111 46.47 14.50 11.48
N LEU A 112 47.34 15.49 11.35
CA LEU A 112 48.79 15.27 11.12
C LEU A 112 49.49 14.65 12.35
N ALA A 113 49.07 15.01 13.56
CA ALA A 113 49.67 14.45 14.76
C ALA A 113 49.26 13.01 15.06
N LEU A 114 48.05 12.62 14.66
CA LEU A 114 47.48 11.30 14.95
C LEU A 114 47.65 10.26 13.82
N HIS A 115 48.15 10.65 12.67
CA HIS A 115 48.22 9.78 11.50
C HIS A 115 48.95 8.46 11.77
N GLU A 116 50.17 8.53 12.36
CA GLU A 116 50.95 7.33 12.70
C GLU A 116 50.24 6.42 13.72
N ALA A 117 49.60 7.02 14.70
CA ALA A 117 48.88 6.26 15.75
C ALA A 117 47.59 5.61 15.20
N ARG A 118 46.89 6.27 14.30
CA ARG A 118 45.75 5.71 13.58
C ARG A 118 46.14 4.51 12.71
N MET A 119 47.18 4.65 11.93
CA MET A 119 47.71 3.56 11.09
C MET A 119 48.19 2.36 11.92
N ALA A 120 48.65 2.61 13.14
CA ALA A 120 49.06 1.55 14.08
C ALA A 120 47.90 0.95 14.88
N GLY A 121 46.66 1.37 14.66
CA GLY A 121 45.45 0.88 15.39
C GLY A 121 45.46 1.22 16.89
N LYS A 122 46.18 2.28 17.30
CA LYS A 122 46.38 2.68 18.71
C LYS A 122 45.37 3.74 19.16
N VAL A 123 44.53 4.25 18.25
CA VAL A 123 43.63 5.36 18.53
C VAL A 123 42.18 4.89 18.50
N ARG A 124 41.49 5.12 19.59
CA ARG A 124 40.03 5.04 19.68
C ARG A 124 39.47 6.43 19.47
N GLU A 125 38.48 6.55 18.61
CA GLU A 125 37.83 7.82 18.31
C GLU A 125 36.40 7.83 18.84
N ILE A 126 36.04 8.94 19.47
CA ILE A 126 34.66 9.28 19.87
C ILE A 126 34.32 10.58 19.13
N ARG A 127 33.37 10.49 18.22
CA ARG A 127 32.94 11.59 17.36
C ARG A 127 31.63 12.20 17.83
N ALA A 128 31.19 13.25 17.13
CA ALA A 128 29.99 14.01 17.49
C ALA A 128 28.72 13.14 17.52
N ASP A 129 28.57 12.24 16.58
CA ASP A 129 27.47 11.29 16.49
C ASP A 129 27.35 10.38 17.72
N GLN A 130 28.49 9.95 18.25
CA GLN A 130 28.55 9.16 19.47
C GLN A 130 28.35 9.99 20.74
N LEU A 131 28.70 11.28 20.70
CA LEU A 131 28.51 12.22 21.81
C LEU A 131 27.09 12.78 21.87
N ALA A 132 26.35 12.79 20.77
CA ALA A 132 24.95 13.16 20.76
C ALA A 132 24.14 12.29 21.74
N PHE A 133 23.10 12.88 22.33
CA PHE A 133 22.15 12.11 23.14
C PHE A 133 21.34 11.20 22.23
N ASP A 134 21.16 9.96 22.61
CA ASP A 134 20.12 9.12 22.03
C ASP A 134 18.75 9.48 22.64
N GLU A 135 17.71 8.80 22.17
CA GLU A 135 16.34 9.07 22.62
C GLU A 135 16.17 8.83 24.13
N ASP A 136 16.79 7.77 24.68
CA ASP A 136 16.73 7.46 26.09
C ASP A 136 17.50 8.47 26.94
N GLU A 137 18.69 8.89 26.49
CA GLU A 137 19.49 9.94 27.14
C GLU A 137 18.74 11.29 27.11
N THR A 138 17.98 11.56 26.02
CA THR A 138 17.10 12.74 25.92
C THR A 138 15.98 12.70 26.96
N ARG A 139 15.29 11.58 27.09
CA ARG A 139 14.26 11.40 28.14
C ARG A 139 14.83 11.55 29.54
N LEU A 140 16.00 10.96 29.79
CA LEU A 140 16.71 11.10 31.08
C LEU A 140 17.11 12.56 31.35
N PHE A 141 17.52 13.30 30.31
CA PHE A 141 17.87 14.72 30.43
C PHE A 141 16.64 15.56 30.80
N LEU A 142 15.51 15.34 30.14
CA LEU A 142 14.25 16.04 30.42
C LEU A 142 13.77 15.73 31.85
N ALA A 143 13.77 14.46 32.25
CA ALA A 143 13.39 14.05 33.59
C ALA A 143 14.32 14.64 34.67
N ALA A 144 15.64 14.66 34.43
CA ALA A 144 16.63 15.22 35.36
C ALA A 144 16.53 16.75 35.52
N ASN A 145 15.84 17.44 34.59
CA ASN A 145 15.55 18.88 34.64
C ASN A 145 14.09 19.17 35.03
N HIS A 146 13.32 18.14 35.47
CA HIS A 146 11.92 18.26 35.87
C HIS A 146 10.99 18.80 34.74
N ILE A 147 11.29 18.49 33.49
CA ILE A 147 10.50 18.91 32.32
C ILE A 147 9.53 17.78 31.96
N ALA A 148 8.24 18.01 32.15
CA ALA A 148 7.19 17.09 31.79
C ALA A 148 6.75 17.34 30.35
N VAL A 149 7.06 16.40 29.46
CA VAL A 149 6.64 16.41 28.04
C VAL A 149 6.13 15.03 27.64
N SER A 150 5.30 14.99 26.58
CA SER A 150 4.86 13.70 26.00
C SER A 150 6.02 12.98 25.33
N ALA A 151 5.86 11.69 25.06
CA ALA A 151 6.85 10.91 24.32
C ALA A 151 7.09 11.48 22.92
N GLU A 152 6.03 11.95 22.25
CA GLU A 152 6.08 12.58 20.94
C GLU A 152 6.86 13.91 20.98
N GLN A 153 6.62 14.74 21.99
CA GLN A 153 7.35 15.99 22.19
C GLN A 153 8.84 15.74 22.50
N ALA A 154 9.15 14.72 23.29
CA ALA A 154 10.54 14.33 23.56
C ALA A 154 11.24 13.84 22.30
N TYR A 155 10.55 13.06 21.48
CA TYR A 155 11.04 12.59 20.18
C TYR A 155 11.25 13.76 19.20
N ALA A 156 10.27 14.67 19.07
CA ALA A 156 10.39 15.85 18.22
C ALA A 156 11.58 16.74 18.62
N LEU A 157 11.79 16.92 19.93
CA LEU A 157 12.94 17.66 20.46
C LEU A 157 14.27 16.96 20.14
N TRP A 158 14.31 15.65 20.27
CA TRP A 158 15.48 14.85 19.91
C TRP A 158 15.81 14.96 18.42
N VAL A 159 14.82 14.81 17.55
CA VAL A 159 14.96 14.95 16.09
C VAL A 159 15.45 16.36 15.73
N HIS A 160 14.85 17.41 16.32
CA HIS A 160 15.19 18.80 16.03
C HIS A 160 16.61 19.17 16.47
N THR A 161 17.04 18.66 17.62
CA THR A 161 18.39 18.91 18.17
C THR A 161 19.44 17.93 17.66
N GLU A 162 19.04 16.86 16.96
CA GLU A 162 19.87 15.71 16.61
C GLU A 162 20.66 15.16 17.82
N GLY A 163 20.07 15.27 19.00
CA GLY A 163 20.70 14.89 20.26
C GLY A 163 21.84 15.80 20.72
N TRP A 164 22.05 16.97 20.12
CA TRP A 164 23.09 17.92 20.55
C TRP A 164 22.84 18.42 21.97
N PRO A 165 23.70 18.09 22.98
CA PRO A 165 23.42 18.37 24.39
C PRO A 165 23.24 19.87 24.71
N ALA A 166 24.01 20.76 24.09
CA ALA A 166 23.84 22.19 24.30
C ALA A 166 22.54 22.70 23.63
N GLY A 167 22.22 22.22 22.43
CA GLY A 167 20.97 22.49 21.74
C GLY A 167 19.77 22.05 22.57
N MET A 168 19.83 20.84 23.12
CA MET A 168 18.82 20.31 24.01
C MET A 168 18.61 21.20 25.24
N ARG A 169 19.70 21.61 25.89
CA ARG A 169 19.63 22.48 27.07
C ARG A 169 19.03 23.85 26.73
N LEU A 170 19.39 24.40 25.57
CA LEU A 170 18.88 25.69 25.12
C LEU A 170 17.39 25.65 24.81
N SER A 171 16.96 24.63 24.06
CA SER A 171 15.55 24.39 23.73
C SER A 171 14.68 24.15 24.96
N THR A 172 15.24 23.66 26.06
CA THR A 172 14.48 23.41 27.29
C THR A 172 14.50 24.57 28.29
N THR A 173 15.31 25.59 28.11
CA THR A 173 15.40 26.72 29.06
C THR A 173 14.05 27.48 29.23
N PRO A 174 13.27 27.76 28.21
CA PRO A 174 11.95 28.40 28.37
C PRO A 174 10.92 27.45 29.03
N LEU A 175 11.00 26.15 28.81
CA LEU A 175 10.13 25.17 29.45
C LEU A 175 10.36 25.08 30.95
N ILE A 176 11.60 25.27 31.41
CA ILE A 176 11.97 25.35 32.82
C ILE A 176 11.37 26.62 33.47
N SER A 177 11.20 27.69 32.69
CA SER A 177 10.66 28.96 33.14
C SER A 177 9.11 29.02 33.19
N GLY A 178 8.41 27.87 32.96
CA GLY A 178 6.96 27.75 33.13
C GLY A 178 6.09 27.92 31.88
N ALA A 179 6.68 28.00 30.70
CA ALA A 179 5.94 28.03 29.45
C ALA A 179 5.51 26.58 29.07
N HIS A 180 4.25 26.24 29.36
CA HIS A 180 3.72 24.88 29.14
C HIS A 180 2.82 24.76 27.91
N SER A 181 2.79 25.73 27.00
CA SER A 181 1.91 25.69 25.83
C SER A 181 2.60 25.10 24.60
N GLU A 182 1.79 24.52 23.73
CA GLU A 182 2.22 24.04 22.40
C GLU A 182 2.85 25.18 21.57
N GLU A 183 2.37 26.41 21.77
CA GLU A 183 2.93 27.63 21.20
C GLU A 183 4.35 27.93 21.69
N ALA A 184 4.66 27.70 22.96
CA ALA A 184 6.01 27.86 23.49
C ALA A 184 6.99 26.86 22.88
N PHE A 185 6.54 25.65 22.60
CA PHE A 185 7.34 24.62 21.91
C PHE A 185 7.58 25.00 20.44
N SER A 186 6.59 25.54 19.75
CA SER A 186 6.75 26.03 18.36
C SER A 186 7.67 27.26 18.28
N THR A 187 7.60 28.18 19.25
CA THR A 187 8.47 29.37 19.33
C THR A 187 9.93 28.98 19.63
N LEU A 188 10.15 27.92 20.37
CA LEU A 188 11.48 27.33 20.60
C LEU A 188 12.14 26.81 19.32
N LEU A 189 11.34 26.28 18.42
CA LEU A 189 11.82 25.79 17.14
C LEU A 189 12.12 26.92 16.15
N GLN A 190 11.63 28.13 16.38
CA GLN A 190 11.80 29.30 15.51
C GLN A 190 13.05 30.15 15.79
N GLY A 191 13.87 29.80 16.79
CA GLY A 191 15.24 30.35 16.94
C GLY A 191 15.35 31.74 17.56
N ASP A 192 14.27 32.39 17.98
CA ASP A 192 14.26 33.75 18.49
C ASP A 192 14.59 33.83 20.00
N SER A 193 15.86 33.52 20.35
CA SER A 193 16.32 33.64 21.74
C SER A 193 17.69 34.30 21.84
N ALA A 194 17.90 35.05 22.93
CA ALA A 194 19.18 35.69 23.30
C ALA A 194 20.33 34.63 23.37
N VAL A 195 19.99 33.40 23.59
CA VAL A 195 20.92 32.26 23.64
C VAL A 195 21.32 31.79 22.23
N GLY A 196 20.41 31.90 21.26
CA GLY A 196 20.72 31.69 19.83
C GLY A 196 21.77 32.69 19.35
N SER A 197 21.61 33.95 19.70
CA SER A 197 22.55 35.01 19.37
C SER A 197 23.93 34.82 20.03
N TYR A 198 23.99 34.29 21.24
CA TYR A 198 25.24 33.92 21.89
C TYR A 198 25.99 32.79 21.21
N LEU A 199 25.27 31.77 20.81
CA LEU A 199 25.86 30.64 20.07
C LEU A 199 26.32 31.04 18.68
N MET A 200 25.57 31.88 17.98
CA MET A 200 25.95 32.46 16.70
C MET A 200 27.23 33.27 16.84
N GLY A 201 27.34 34.12 17.88
CA GLY A 201 28.55 34.86 18.18
C GLY A 201 29.74 33.94 18.41
N GLN A 202 29.59 32.89 19.17
CA GLN A 202 30.66 31.92 19.43
C GLN A 202 30.98 31.02 18.22
N ALA A 203 29.98 30.63 17.46
CA ALA A 203 30.16 29.75 16.29
C ALA A 203 30.80 30.48 15.09
N LEU A 204 30.39 31.72 14.88
CA LEU A 204 30.87 32.54 13.74
C LEU A 204 32.00 33.51 14.11
N ALA A 205 32.40 33.67 15.40
CA ALA A 205 33.43 34.58 15.85
C ALA A 205 34.81 34.34 15.19
N TYR A 206 35.06 33.15 14.74
CA TYR A 206 36.31 32.73 14.09
C TYR A 206 36.12 32.34 12.61
N THR A 207 34.96 32.63 12.05
CA THR A 207 34.63 32.31 10.63
C THR A 207 35.01 33.52 9.77
N ALA A 208 35.72 33.33 8.68
CA ALA A 208 36.05 34.40 7.75
C ALA A 208 34.80 34.98 7.11
N ASP A 209 34.80 36.29 6.83
CA ASP A 209 33.63 37.04 6.38
C ASP A 209 32.98 36.43 5.13
N ASP A 210 33.78 35.97 4.18
CA ASP A 210 33.34 35.27 2.95
C ASP A 210 32.53 34.02 3.22
N LEU A 211 33.00 33.21 4.16
CA LEU A 211 32.31 31.97 4.57
C LEU A 211 31.09 32.28 5.43
N ARG A 212 31.12 33.32 6.24
CA ARG A 212 29.95 33.77 7.04
C ARG A 212 28.81 34.19 6.15
N GLU A 213 29.06 35.04 5.16
CA GLU A 213 28.07 35.49 4.19
C GLU A 213 27.50 34.31 3.40
N PHE A 214 28.35 33.42 2.91
CA PHE A 214 27.97 32.20 2.23
C PHE A 214 27.01 31.33 3.09
N LEU A 215 27.34 31.10 4.35
CA LEU A 215 26.51 30.32 5.27
C LEU A 215 25.16 30.99 5.52
N LEU A 216 25.09 32.29 5.64
CA LEU A 216 23.83 33.03 5.80
C LEU A 216 22.96 32.88 4.55
N GLN A 217 23.50 33.12 3.36
CA GLN A 217 22.74 33.04 2.10
C GLN A 217 22.23 31.64 1.80
N THR A 218 23.03 30.61 2.07
CA THR A 218 22.67 29.22 1.79
C THR A 218 21.77 28.60 2.88
N SER A 219 21.59 29.26 4.03
CA SER A 219 20.78 28.77 5.15
C SER A 219 19.29 28.63 4.84
N VAL A 220 18.79 29.25 3.78
CA VAL A 220 17.41 29.10 3.31
C VAL A 220 17.10 27.65 2.97
N SER A 221 18.06 26.88 2.48
CA SER A 221 17.92 25.46 2.17
C SER A 221 18.51 24.57 3.27
N GLU A 222 17.84 23.47 3.58
CA GLU A 222 18.35 22.43 4.49
C GLU A 222 19.43 21.58 3.84
N PHE A 223 19.24 21.26 2.56
CA PHE A 223 20.12 20.43 1.77
C PHE A 223 20.83 21.28 0.73
N LEU A 224 22.10 21.00 0.51
CA LEU A 224 22.94 21.73 -0.42
C LEU A 224 23.78 20.80 -1.29
N ASP A 225 23.96 21.23 -2.52
CA ASP A 225 25.07 20.87 -3.38
C ASP A 225 25.78 22.15 -3.89
N ALA A 226 26.80 21.97 -4.67
CA ALA A 226 27.58 23.12 -5.16
C ALA A 226 26.79 23.98 -6.15
N GLU A 227 25.93 23.35 -6.97
CA GLU A 227 25.15 24.03 -8.00
C GLU A 227 24.05 24.93 -7.39
N LEU A 228 23.29 24.40 -6.44
CA LEU A 228 22.31 25.20 -5.69
C LEU A 228 22.98 26.33 -4.93
N ALA A 229 24.14 26.06 -4.30
CA ALA A 229 24.85 27.07 -3.55
C ALA A 229 25.42 28.17 -4.46
N ASP A 230 25.91 27.83 -5.67
CA ASP A 230 26.31 28.82 -6.68
C ASP A 230 25.13 29.67 -7.14
N GLU A 231 23.96 29.08 -7.38
CA GLU A 231 22.75 29.83 -7.79
C GLU A 231 22.24 30.77 -6.70
N LEU A 232 22.28 30.36 -5.43
CA LEU A 232 21.85 31.18 -4.30
C LEU A 232 22.79 32.36 -4.06
N THR A 233 24.10 32.14 -4.16
CA THR A 233 25.10 33.15 -3.79
C THR A 233 25.62 33.97 -4.97
N GLY A 234 25.32 33.57 -6.21
CA GLY A 234 25.88 34.17 -7.42
C GLY A 234 27.38 33.89 -7.62
N ARG A 235 27.91 32.88 -6.93
CA ARG A 235 29.35 32.48 -6.95
C ARG A 235 29.55 31.30 -7.90
N SER A 236 30.81 30.94 -8.08
CA SER A 236 31.21 29.74 -8.84
C SER A 236 32.23 28.89 -8.06
N ASP A 237 32.51 29.24 -6.81
CA ASP A 237 33.48 28.54 -5.93
C ASP A 237 32.81 27.89 -4.71
N SER A 238 31.47 27.70 -4.74
CA SER A 238 30.69 27.16 -3.62
C SER A 238 31.12 25.77 -3.22
N ALA A 239 31.62 24.94 -4.15
CA ALA A 239 32.17 23.64 -3.82
C ALA A 239 33.32 23.71 -2.79
N LEU A 240 34.21 24.71 -2.92
CA LEU A 240 35.30 24.95 -1.99
C LEU A 240 34.79 25.47 -0.63
N LEU A 241 33.80 26.37 -0.65
CA LEU A 241 33.23 26.92 0.55
C LEU A 241 32.41 25.87 1.34
N LEU A 242 31.71 24.97 0.67
CA LEU A 242 31.02 23.83 1.30
C LEU A 242 32.00 22.87 1.99
N GLU A 243 33.13 22.55 1.34
CA GLU A 243 34.19 21.74 1.97
C GLU A 243 34.81 22.47 3.16
N ARG A 244 35.09 23.79 3.05
CA ARG A 244 35.58 24.60 4.19
C ARG A 244 34.58 24.60 5.35
N ALA A 245 33.31 24.77 5.04
CA ALA A 245 32.23 24.74 6.05
C ALA A 245 32.07 23.37 6.69
N HIS A 246 32.22 22.30 5.94
CA HIS A 246 32.14 20.90 6.45
C HIS A 246 33.31 20.58 7.39
N ILE A 247 34.54 21.06 7.06
CA ILE A 247 35.71 20.88 7.91
C ILE A 247 35.54 21.59 9.25
N GLN A 248 34.78 22.68 9.29
CA GLN A 248 34.42 23.35 10.55
C GLN A 248 33.32 22.53 11.23
N PRO A 249 33.61 21.87 12.38
CA PRO A 249 32.68 20.91 12.96
C PRO A 249 31.37 21.59 13.41
N GLY A 250 30.25 21.00 13.01
CA GLY A 250 28.93 21.30 13.52
C GLY A 250 28.02 22.14 12.63
N PHE A 251 28.47 22.59 11.48
CA PHE A 251 27.67 23.41 10.59
C PHE A 251 26.97 22.62 9.49
N LEU A 252 27.76 21.82 8.78
CA LEU A 252 27.31 20.98 7.67
C LEU A 252 27.70 19.52 7.88
N HIS A 253 26.75 18.64 7.69
CA HIS A 253 26.97 17.21 7.64
C HIS A 253 27.14 16.75 6.21
N ARG A 254 28.18 15.96 5.95
CA ARG A 254 28.35 15.29 4.66
C ARG A 254 27.51 14.00 4.67
N LEU A 255 26.64 13.88 3.69
CA LEU A 255 25.79 12.71 3.50
C LEU A 255 26.45 11.73 2.51
N ALA A 256 26.21 10.43 2.69
CA ALA A 256 26.60 9.41 1.71
C ALA A 256 25.78 9.50 0.40
N ASN A 257 24.73 10.30 0.38
CA ASN A 257 23.87 10.52 -0.76
C ASN A 257 24.61 11.39 -1.82
N ARG A 258 24.76 10.85 -3.04
CA ARG A 258 25.41 11.59 -4.14
C ARG A 258 24.62 12.81 -4.63
N ARG A 259 23.29 12.82 -4.46
CA ARG A 259 22.43 13.90 -4.92
C ARG A 259 22.45 15.10 -3.98
N TRP A 260 22.54 14.84 -2.65
CA TRP A 260 22.58 15.86 -1.61
C TRP A 260 23.80 15.61 -0.72
N PRO A 261 24.96 16.04 -1.12
CA PRO A 261 26.20 15.75 -0.39
C PRO A 261 26.30 16.49 0.94
N TYR A 262 25.56 17.59 1.14
CA TYR A 262 25.63 18.41 2.33
C TYR A 262 24.24 18.66 2.90
N ARG A 263 24.15 18.66 4.24
CA ARG A 263 22.95 19.01 5.01
C ARG A 263 23.34 19.89 6.18
N TYR A 264 22.63 20.98 6.36
CA TYR A 264 22.79 21.78 7.57
C TYR A 264 22.31 21.02 8.81
N HIS A 265 23.03 21.22 9.95
CA HIS A 265 22.46 20.87 11.25
C HIS A 265 21.21 21.72 11.48
N PRO A 266 20.04 21.14 11.84
CA PRO A 266 18.76 21.87 11.90
C PRO A 266 18.81 23.15 12.75
N MET A 267 19.34 23.04 13.98
CA MET A 267 19.44 24.21 14.87
C MET A 267 20.39 25.27 14.35
N PHE A 268 21.49 24.88 13.73
CA PHE A 268 22.45 25.87 13.19
C PHE A 268 21.84 26.61 12.00
N ARG A 269 21.14 25.87 11.13
CA ARG A 269 20.36 26.46 10.04
C ARG A 269 19.32 27.45 10.56
N ALA A 270 18.53 27.06 11.57
CA ALA A 270 17.51 27.91 12.15
C ALA A 270 18.09 29.24 12.70
N LEU A 271 19.26 29.18 13.34
CA LEU A 271 19.95 30.37 13.85
C LEU A 271 20.45 31.30 12.73
N LEU A 272 21.06 30.71 11.67
CA LEU A 272 21.52 31.48 10.49
C LEU A 272 20.36 32.15 9.78
N LEU A 273 19.26 31.43 9.60
CA LEU A 273 18.06 31.93 8.94
C LEU A 273 17.38 33.04 9.77
N ALA A 274 17.31 32.89 11.11
CA ALA A 274 16.81 33.94 11.99
C ALA A 274 17.68 35.19 11.92
N GLU A 275 19.00 35.07 11.89
CA GLU A 275 19.91 36.19 11.71
C GLU A 275 19.74 36.88 10.34
N LEU A 276 19.59 36.09 9.27
CA LEU A 276 19.32 36.63 7.94
C LEU A 276 17.95 37.30 7.87
N MET A 277 16.91 36.72 8.49
CA MET A 277 15.59 37.37 8.61
C MET A 277 15.63 38.69 9.37
N ARG A 278 16.44 38.78 10.42
CA ARG A 278 16.59 40.00 11.22
C ARG A 278 17.33 41.10 10.46
N THR A 279 18.34 40.76 9.66
CA THR A 279 19.22 41.70 8.97
C THR A 279 18.74 42.06 7.57
N ALA A 280 18.17 41.13 6.85
CA ALA A 280 17.78 41.25 5.45
C ALA A 280 16.56 40.37 5.08
N PRO A 281 15.36 40.70 5.58
CA PRO A 281 14.16 39.85 5.34
C PRO A 281 13.77 39.74 3.85
N ASP A 282 14.02 40.76 3.04
CA ASP A 282 13.76 40.74 1.61
C ASP A 282 14.69 39.73 0.88
N GLU A 283 15.95 39.67 1.36
CA GLU A 283 16.89 38.68 0.84
C GLU A 283 16.47 37.26 1.14
N VAL A 284 15.90 36.96 2.31
CA VAL A 284 15.35 35.66 2.63
C VAL A 284 14.27 35.28 1.62
N ARG A 285 13.36 36.18 1.29
CA ARG A 285 12.30 35.96 0.29
C ARG A 285 12.90 35.67 -1.08
N ARG A 286 13.86 36.46 -1.51
CA ARG A 286 14.53 36.31 -2.79
C ARG A 286 15.27 34.96 -2.90
N LEU A 287 16.04 34.61 -1.88
CA LEU A 287 16.80 33.35 -1.84
C LEU A 287 15.89 32.14 -1.73
N ALA A 288 14.82 32.23 -0.95
CA ALA A 288 13.81 31.16 -0.85
C ALA A 288 13.10 30.91 -2.20
N ALA A 289 12.79 32.00 -2.93
CA ALA A 289 12.20 31.89 -4.27
C ALA A 289 13.16 31.24 -5.27
N LEU A 290 14.45 31.60 -5.25
CA LEU A 290 15.47 30.98 -6.08
C LEU A 290 15.64 29.48 -5.76
N ALA A 291 15.74 29.14 -4.47
CA ALA A 291 15.84 27.75 -4.04
C ALA A 291 14.61 26.94 -4.43
N ALA A 292 13.41 27.51 -4.28
CA ALA A 292 12.16 26.86 -4.68
C ALA A 292 12.13 26.54 -6.17
N ASP A 293 12.51 27.51 -7.01
CA ASP A 293 12.57 27.34 -8.45
C ASP A 293 13.61 26.28 -8.86
N TRP A 294 14.78 26.34 -8.23
CA TRP A 294 15.84 25.35 -8.46
C TRP A 294 15.37 23.92 -8.12
N PHE A 295 14.78 23.71 -6.92
CA PHE A 295 14.27 22.40 -6.51
C PHE A 295 13.13 21.93 -7.42
N SER A 296 12.24 22.82 -7.84
CA SER A 296 11.14 22.50 -8.75
C SER A 296 11.66 22.02 -10.10
N ARG A 297 12.63 22.75 -10.70
CA ARG A 297 13.30 22.35 -11.98
C ARG A 297 14.00 21.00 -11.87
N HIS A 298 14.47 20.62 -10.69
CA HIS A 298 15.12 19.34 -10.44
C HIS A 298 14.17 18.22 -9.95
N GLY A 299 12.86 18.48 -9.96
CA GLY A 299 11.83 17.50 -9.59
C GLY A 299 11.71 17.22 -8.08
N GLU A 300 12.30 18.07 -7.22
CA GLU A 300 12.26 17.94 -5.77
C GLU A 300 11.11 18.76 -5.15
N HIS A 301 9.90 18.51 -5.62
CA HIS A 301 8.71 19.30 -5.32
C HIS A 301 8.37 19.38 -3.83
N VAL A 302 8.65 18.31 -3.06
CA VAL A 302 8.47 18.30 -1.58
C VAL A 302 9.36 19.34 -0.91
N ARG A 303 10.56 19.61 -1.44
CA ARG A 303 11.50 20.60 -0.93
C ARG A 303 11.19 21.98 -1.48
N ALA A 304 10.73 22.06 -2.72
CA ALA A 304 10.36 23.31 -3.36
C ALA A 304 9.19 24.01 -2.67
N ALA A 305 8.15 23.28 -2.28
CA ALA A 305 6.90 23.82 -1.77
C ALA A 305 7.05 24.72 -0.52
N PRO A 306 7.69 24.32 0.58
CA PRO A 306 7.86 25.20 1.74
C PRO A 306 8.72 26.42 1.44
N LEU A 307 9.69 26.31 0.53
CA LEU A 307 10.52 27.42 0.09
C LEU A 307 9.72 28.40 -0.79
N ALA A 308 8.85 27.89 -1.64
CA ALA A 308 7.96 28.69 -2.47
C ALA A 308 6.97 29.50 -1.61
N VAL A 309 6.45 28.93 -0.52
CA VAL A 309 5.63 29.67 0.46
C VAL A 309 6.45 30.77 1.10
N GLN A 310 7.67 30.47 1.58
CA GLN A 310 8.57 31.44 2.20
C GLN A 310 9.00 32.55 1.24
N GLY A 311 9.25 32.19 -0.03
CA GLY A 311 9.61 33.13 -1.10
C GLY A 311 8.42 33.82 -1.77
N GLN A 312 7.18 33.52 -1.38
CA GLN A 312 5.92 34.01 -2.01
C GLN A 312 5.88 33.74 -3.53
N SER A 313 6.50 32.64 -3.98
CA SER A 313 6.55 32.22 -5.39
C SER A 313 5.36 31.29 -5.70
N TRP A 314 4.19 31.89 -5.83
CA TRP A 314 2.91 31.15 -5.93
C TRP A 314 2.80 30.27 -7.16
N GLU A 315 3.42 30.64 -8.31
CA GLU A 315 3.46 29.81 -9.51
C GLU A 315 4.30 28.54 -9.29
N VAL A 316 5.51 28.68 -8.73
CA VAL A 316 6.38 27.54 -8.41
C VAL A 316 5.71 26.63 -7.38
N LEU A 317 5.03 27.22 -6.40
CA LEU A 317 4.25 26.45 -5.42
C LEU A 317 3.13 25.66 -6.11
N ALA A 318 2.38 26.30 -6.98
CA ALA A 318 1.27 25.69 -7.71
C ALA A 318 1.73 24.50 -8.54
N ASP A 319 2.81 24.66 -9.30
CA ASP A 319 3.39 23.59 -10.11
C ASP A 319 3.98 22.46 -9.26
N SER A 320 4.64 22.81 -8.14
CA SER A 320 5.17 21.83 -7.21
C SER A 320 4.07 20.99 -6.55
N VAL A 321 2.97 21.61 -6.17
CA VAL A 321 1.80 20.94 -5.58
C VAL A 321 1.11 20.05 -6.60
N LEU A 322 0.96 20.49 -7.85
CA LEU A 322 0.42 19.67 -8.93
C LEU A 322 1.30 18.45 -9.20
N ALA A 323 2.61 18.66 -9.36
CA ALA A 323 3.56 17.58 -9.57
C ALA A 323 3.59 16.60 -8.39
N GLY A 324 3.57 17.12 -7.17
CA GLY A 324 3.50 16.32 -5.96
C GLY A 324 2.20 15.52 -5.83
N SER A 325 1.08 16.09 -6.28
CA SER A 325 -0.19 15.37 -6.34
C SER A 325 -0.14 14.18 -7.31
N CYS A 326 0.56 14.33 -8.43
CA CYS A 326 0.82 13.21 -9.36
C CYS A 326 1.66 12.08 -8.71
N VAL A 327 2.68 12.44 -7.91
CA VAL A 327 3.46 11.46 -7.15
C VAL A 327 2.59 10.78 -6.08
N ALA A 328 1.75 11.55 -5.39
CA ALA A 328 0.85 11.05 -4.34
C ALA A 328 -0.18 10.05 -4.87
N LEU A 329 -0.61 10.17 -6.14
CA LEU A 329 -1.46 9.16 -6.80
C LEU A 329 -0.82 7.77 -6.76
N ALA A 330 0.49 7.68 -6.99
CA ALA A 330 1.21 6.41 -7.03
C ALA A 330 1.69 5.94 -5.66
N THR A 331 2.12 6.85 -4.79
CA THR A 331 2.68 6.52 -3.47
C THR A 331 1.60 6.35 -2.39
N GLY A 332 0.47 7.04 -2.52
CA GLY A 332 -0.54 7.18 -1.47
C GLY A 332 -0.21 8.23 -0.41
N ASP A 333 0.98 8.83 -0.44
CA ASP A 333 1.40 9.84 0.53
C ASP A 333 0.88 11.23 0.14
N TRP A 334 -0.23 11.60 0.74
CA TRP A 334 -0.87 12.92 0.57
C TRP A 334 -0.51 13.91 1.68
N GLY A 335 0.30 13.52 2.67
CA GLY A 335 0.52 14.29 3.89
C GLY A 335 1.01 15.71 3.62
N TRP A 336 2.13 15.84 2.91
CA TRP A 336 2.72 17.14 2.63
C TRP A 336 1.88 17.99 1.65
N VAL A 337 1.24 17.36 0.66
CA VAL A 337 0.37 18.08 -0.30
C VAL A 337 -0.79 18.72 0.43
N ARG A 338 -1.48 17.98 1.33
CA ARG A 338 -2.58 18.50 2.13
C ARG A 338 -2.13 19.60 3.10
N SER A 339 -1.00 19.41 3.76
CA SER A 339 -0.47 20.44 4.68
C SER A 339 -0.11 21.74 3.95
N THR A 340 0.38 21.62 2.72
CA THR A 340 0.67 22.79 1.87
C THR A 340 -0.62 23.46 1.41
N PHE A 341 -1.63 22.68 0.99
CA PHE A 341 -2.94 23.23 0.62
C PHE A 341 -3.59 24.02 1.76
N ALA A 342 -3.48 23.53 3.00
CA ALA A 342 -4.05 24.20 4.17
C ALA A 342 -3.41 25.57 4.48
N GLN A 343 -2.25 25.87 3.93
CA GLN A 343 -1.53 27.14 4.10
C GLN A 343 -1.80 28.13 2.95
N LEU A 344 -2.51 27.71 1.90
CA LEU A 344 -2.78 28.56 0.74
C LEU A 344 -3.96 29.49 0.98
N PRO A 345 -3.84 30.78 0.62
CA PRO A 345 -4.98 31.70 0.58
C PRO A 345 -6.00 31.24 -0.48
N ASP A 346 -7.29 31.33 -0.15
CA ASP A 346 -8.38 30.97 -1.05
C ASP A 346 -8.32 31.67 -2.42
N SER A 347 -7.88 32.94 -2.44
CA SER A 347 -7.71 33.72 -3.66
C SER A 347 -6.73 33.09 -4.67
N ASN A 348 -5.73 32.35 -4.19
CA ASN A 348 -4.71 31.75 -5.04
C ASN A 348 -5.20 30.41 -5.61
N LEU A 349 -6.10 29.73 -4.90
CA LEU A 349 -6.67 28.45 -5.36
C LEU A 349 -7.48 28.62 -6.64
N GLU A 350 -8.26 29.69 -6.76
CA GLU A 350 -9.10 29.94 -7.95
C GLU A 350 -8.30 30.52 -9.11
N ALA A 351 -7.26 31.30 -8.85
CA ALA A 351 -6.47 31.98 -9.86
C ALA A 351 -5.51 31.07 -10.62
N SER A 352 -5.05 29.94 -10.02
CA SER A 352 -4.04 29.06 -10.62
C SER A 352 -4.63 27.79 -11.19
N PRO A 353 -4.49 27.53 -12.50
CA PRO A 353 -4.90 26.26 -13.13
C PRO A 353 -4.23 25.03 -12.47
N SER A 354 -2.95 25.11 -12.11
CA SER A 354 -2.23 24.04 -11.42
C SER A 354 -2.86 23.70 -10.07
N LEU A 355 -3.25 24.70 -9.29
CA LEU A 355 -3.89 24.48 -7.99
C LEU A 355 -5.32 23.95 -8.13
N ARG A 356 -6.07 24.41 -9.12
CA ARG A 356 -7.40 23.86 -9.44
C ARG A 356 -7.31 22.37 -9.78
N LEU A 357 -6.39 21.96 -10.65
CA LEU A 357 -6.14 20.57 -11.00
C LEU A 357 -5.64 19.74 -9.79
N ALA A 358 -4.68 20.27 -9.04
CA ALA A 358 -4.17 19.61 -7.84
C ALA A 358 -5.26 19.41 -6.77
N SER A 359 -6.17 20.38 -6.60
CA SER A 359 -7.32 20.30 -5.69
C SER A 359 -8.21 19.09 -6.02
N ILE A 360 -8.47 18.84 -7.31
CA ILE A 360 -9.25 17.68 -7.74
C ILE A 360 -8.55 16.38 -7.33
N LEU A 361 -7.24 16.27 -7.59
CA LEU A 361 -6.45 15.10 -7.21
C LEU A 361 -6.40 14.89 -5.70
N VAL A 362 -6.25 15.97 -4.92
CA VAL A 362 -6.24 15.93 -3.45
C VAL A 362 -7.60 15.48 -2.89
N LYS A 363 -8.71 16.06 -3.39
CA LYS A 363 -10.07 15.66 -3.01
C LYS A 363 -10.32 14.19 -3.33
N ARG A 364 -9.93 13.74 -4.54
CA ARG A 364 -9.98 12.33 -4.93
C ARG A 364 -9.15 11.48 -3.95
N GLY A 365 -7.92 11.87 -3.69
CA GLY A 365 -7.02 11.21 -2.76
C GLY A 365 -7.50 11.23 -1.29
N ALA A 366 -8.34 12.17 -0.88
CA ALA A 366 -8.97 12.25 0.44
C ALA A 366 -10.26 11.43 0.55
N GLY A 367 -10.77 10.87 -0.56
CA GLY A 367 -12.07 10.20 -0.60
C GLY A 367 -13.27 11.15 -0.72
N ALA A 368 -13.06 12.46 -0.86
CA ALA A 368 -14.09 13.47 -1.09
C ALA A 368 -14.54 13.47 -2.57
N ARG A 369 -15.04 12.34 -3.02
CA ARG A 369 -15.26 12.03 -4.44
C ARG A 369 -16.30 12.94 -5.10
N THR A 370 -17.41 13.19 -4.43
CA THR A 370 -18.47 14.07 -4.95
C THR A 370 -17.96 15.49 -5.20
N GLU A 371 -17.15 16.01 -4.28
CA GLU A 371 -16.53 17.32 -4.44
C GLU A 371 -15.48 17.32 -5.56
N ALA A 372 -14.72 16.25 -5.70
CA ALA A 372 -13.74 16.09 -6.78
C ALA A 372 -14.43 16.05 -8.14
N ILE A 373 -15.55 15.33 -8.28
CA ILE A 373 -16.36 15.28 -9.51
C ILE A 373 -16.90 16.65 -9.86
N GLY A 374 -17.46 17.39 -8.90
CA GLY A 374 -17.96 18.75 -9.13
C GLY A 374 -16.86 19.72 -9.61
N SER A 375 -15.68 19.65 -8.97
CA SER A 375 -14.51 20.45 -9.36
C SER A 375 -13.96 20.05 -10.73
N ALA A 376 -13.95 18.75 -11.07
CA ALA A 376 -13.54 18.23 -12.36
C ALA A 376 -14.48 18.72 -13.50
N ALA A 377 -15.79 18.63 -13.30
CA ALA A 377 -16.76 19.15 -14.26
C ALA A 377 -16.58 20.65 -14.50
N SER A 378 -16.30 21.43 -13.45
CA SER A 378 -16.07 22.88 -13.59
C SER A 378 -14.84 23.21 -14.43
N ILE A 379 -13.71 22.53 -14.22
CA ILE A 379 -12.47 22.83 -14.96
C ILE A 379 -12.52 22.34 -16.42
N ILE A 380 -13.26 21.29 -16.70
CA ILE A 380 -13.44 20.76 -18.07
C ILE A 380 -14.32 21.70 -18.88
N ASN A 381 -15.33 22.33 -18.28
CA ASN A 381 -16.18 23.31 -18.93
C ASN A 381 -15.46 24.66 -19.20
N ASP A 382 -14.42 24.97 -18.45
CA ASP A 382 -13.60 26.18 -18.61
C ASP A 382 -12.11 25.83 -18.50
N PRO A 383 -11.55 25.16 -19.53
CA PRO A 383 -10.16 24.70 -19.51
C PRO A 383 -9.18 25.88 -19.65
N PRO A 384 -8.00 25.80 -19.03
CA PRO A 384 -6.96 26.82 -19.19
C PRO A 384 -6.44 26.84 -20.63
N LEU A 385 -6.36 28.05 -21.22
CA LEU A 385 -6.02 28.27 -22.65
C LEU A 385 -4.54 27.94 -22.97
N ASP A 386 -3.61 28.22 -22.01
CA ASP A 386 -2.17 28.03 -22.18
C ASP A 386 -1.61 27.22 -21.00
N GLY A 387 -1.74 25.91 -21.06
CA GLY A 387 -1.28 25.01 -20.01
C GLY A 387 0.13 24.43 -20.25
N THR A 388 0.87 24.17 -19.19
CA THR A 388 2.10 23.38 -19.26
C THR A 388 1.80 21.96 -19.74
N LYS A 389 2.80 21.23 -20.24
CA LYS A 389 2.63 19.82 -20.64
C LYS A 389 2.05 18.95 -19.50
N LEU A 390 2.48 19.17 -18.26
CA LEU A 390 1.95 18.45 -17.10
C LEU A 390 0.49 18.82 -16.82
N GLN A 391 0.13 20.11 -16.85
CA GLN A 391 -1.26 20.56 -16.69
C GLN A 391 -2.18 19.93 -17.74
N THR A 392 -1.75 19.93 -19.01
CA THR A 392 -2.51 19.29 -20.11
C THR A 392 -2.70 17.80 -19.90
N ALA A 393 -1.65 17.10 -19.46
CA ALA A 393 -1.71 15.67 -19.17
C ALA A 393 -2.64 15.36 -17.98
N VAL A 394 -2.55 16.14 -16.91
CA VAL A 394 -3.43 15.99 -15.73
C VAL A 394 -4.89 16.33 -16.10
N LEU A 395 -5.12 17.35 -16.91
CA LEU A 395 -6.48 17.70 -17.36
C LEU A 395 -7.12 16.53 -18.13
N LYS A 396 -6.41 15.94 -19.07
CA LYS A 396 -6.86 14.74 -19.80
C LYS A 396 -7.12 13.56 -18.87
N PHE A 397 -6.26 13.34 -17.87
CA PHE A 397 -6.49 12.31 -16.85
C PHE A 397 -7.78 12.56 -16.07
N VAL A 398 -8.00 13.81 -15.64
CA VAL A 398 -9.21 14.21 -14.90
C VAL A 398 -10.46 14.04 -15.76
N GLU A 399 -10.38 14.36 -17.06
CA GLU A 399 -11.47 14.17 -18.02
C GLU A 399 -11.81 12.68 -18.17
N ALA A 400 -10.81 11.83 -18.46
CA ALA A 400 -11.00 10.39 -18.56
C ALA A 400 -11.53 9.78 -17.25
N TRP A 401 -11.02 10.24 -16.12
CA TRP A 401 -11.52 9.80 -14.82
C TRP A 401 -12.98 10.20 -14.59
N LEU A 402 -13.36 11.43 -14.95
CA LEU A 402 -14.74 11.90 -14.81
C LEU A 402 -15.71 11.09 -15.69
N LEU A 403 -15.32 10.78 -16.93
CA LEU A 403 -16.10 9.91 -17.83
C LEU A 403 -16.27 8.51 -17.24
N ALA A 404 -15.19 7.91 -16.75
CA ALA A 404 -15.25 6.61 -16.08
C ALA A 404 -16.13 6.62 -14.82
N GLU A 405 -16.15 7.73 -14.04
CA GLU A 405 -17.06 7.91 -12.90
C GLU A 405 -18.53 8.05 -13.31
N ARG A 406 -18.81 8.44 -14.54
CA ARG A 406 -20.17 8.48 -15.10
C ARG A 406 -20.58 7.17 -15.79
N GLY A 407 -19.66 6.21 -15.87
CA GLY A 407 -19.87 4.96 -16.58
C GLY A 407 -19.68 5.06 -18.11
N GLU A 408 -19.19 6.21 -18.59
CA GLU A 408 -18.89 6.47 -20.01
C GLU A 408 -17.49 5.91 -20.34
N THR A 409 -17.36 4.57 -20.30
CA THR A 409 -16.06 3.87 -20.36
C THR A 409 -15.41 3.94 -21.72
N ASP A 410 -16.22 3.93 -22.81
CA ASP A 410 -15.72 3.99 -24.18
C ASP A 410 -15.03 5.33 -24.47
N GLU A 411 -15.66 6.44 -24.08
CA GLU A 411 -15.08 7.78 -24.24
C GLU A 411 -13.83 7.93 -23.36
N ALA A 412 -13.87 7.39 -22.14
CA ALA A 412 -12.69 7.38 -21.26
C ALA A 412 -11.53 6.62 -21.91
N LEU A 413 -11.78 5.46 -22.51
CA LEU A 413 -10.76 4.67 -23.21
C LEU A 413 -10.16 5.40 -24.40
N GLN A 414 -10.96 6.12 -25.20
CA GLN A 414 -10.45 6.94 -26.34
C GLN A 414 -9.42 7.96 -25.88
N ILE A 415 -9.64 8.60 -24.72
CA ILE A 415 -8.67 9.55 -24.15
C ILE A 415 -7.43 8.79 -23.67
N LEU A 416 -7.62 7.62 -23.04
CA LEU A 416 -6.57 6.84 -22.39
C LEU A 416 -5.67 6.06 -23.36
N GLU A 417 -6.02 5.95 -24.63
CA GLU A 417 -5.16 5.34 -25.67
C GLU A 417 -3.87 6.11 -25.94
N VAL A 418 -3.86 7.41 -25.63
CA VAL A 418 -2.70 8.27 -25.85
C VAL A 418 -1.91 8.42 -24.56
N ASP A 419 -0.72 7.79 -24.46
CA ASP A 419 0.18 7.94 -23.30
C ASP A 419 0.61 9.41 -23.12
N PRO A 420 0.24 10.07 -22.03
CA PRO A 420 0.58 11.48 -21.78
C PRO A 420 2.08 11.72 -21.62
N GLY A 421 2.87 10.67 -21.39
CA GLY A 421 4.32 10.75 -21.23
C GLY A 421 5.13 10.59 -22.53
N ARG A 422 4.48 10.27 -23.67
CA ARG A 422 5.20 9.98 -24.92
C ARG A 422 5.84 11.22 -25.52
N ASP A 423 5.23 12.38 -25.35
CA ASP A 423 5.67 13.68 -25.89
C ASP A 423 6.24 14.63 -24.80
N SER A 424 6.30 14.21 -23.56
CA SER A 424 6.79 15.02 -22.44
C SER A 424 8.32 14.88 -22.31
N ALA A 425 8.99 15.98 -22.03
CA ALA A 425 10.44 16.04 -21.74
C ALA A 425 10.86 14.97 -20.73
N PRO A 426 12.16 14.69 -20.59
CA PRO A 426 12.73 13.40 -20.25
C PRO A 426 11.88 12.58 -19.28
N ALA A 427 11.57 11.35 -19.67
CA ALA A 427 10.64 10.39 -19.02
C ALA A 427 10.93 10.06 -17.53
N SER A 428 11.76 10.83 -16.87
CA SER A 428 12.36 10.56 -15.56
C SER A 428 11.86 11.40 -14.40
N THR A 429 10.90 12.31 -14.59
CA THR A 429 10.35 13.03 -13.42
C THR A 429 9.37 12.14 -12.68
N ALA A 430 9.50 12.08 -11.35
CA ALA A 430 8.62 11.30 -10.48
C ALA A 430 7.13 11.63 -10.69
N ALA A 431 6.81 12.89 -11.02
CA ALA A 431 5.46 13.34 -11.31
C ALA A 431 4.86 12.67 -12.56
N VAL A 432 5.62 12.61 -13.67
CA VAL A 432 5.19 11.95 -14.91
C VAL A 432 5.02 10.45 -14.70
N THR A 433 5.94 9.82 -13.97
CA THR A 433 5.86 8.39 -13.65
C THR A 433 4.63 8.10 -12.78
N GLY A 434 4.35 8.95 -11.76
CA GLY A 434 3.18 8.81 -10.91
C GLY A 434 1.87 8.97 -11.66
N LEU A 435 1.78 9.98 -12.54
CA LEU A 435 0.60 10.19 -13.39
C LEU A 435 0.40 9.03 -14.37
N ARG A 436 1.47 8.56 -15.01
CA ARG A 436 1.43 7.42 -15.94
C ARG A 436 0.90 6.15 -15.25
N SER A 437 1.35 5.88 -14.04
CA SER A 437 0.85 4.74 -13.27
C SER A 437 -0.65 4.84 -13.00
N ALA A 438 -1.14 6.01 -12.57
CA ALA A 438 -2.58 6.24 -12.37
C ALA A 438 -3.38 6.16 -13.68
N TRP A 439 -2.81 6.64 -14.79
CA TRP A 439 -3.37 6.55 -16.14
C TRP A 439 -3.56 5.09 -16.56
N GLN A 440 -2.53 4.27 -16.45
CA GLN A 440 -2.56 2.85 -16.78
C GLN A 440 -3.56 2.08 -15.92
N GLN A 441 -3.67 2.42 -14.63
CA GLN A 441 -4.69 1.82 -13.76
C GLN A 441 -6.11 2.18 -14.20
N LEU A 442 -6.35 3.44 -14.52
CA LEU A 442 -7.66 3.87 -15.01
C LEU A 442 -7.99 3.21 -16.36
N GLN A 443 -7.03 3.11 -17.27
CA GLN A 443 -7.17 2.38 -18.55
C GLN A 443 -7.47 0.90 -18.30
N ALA A 444 -6.73 0.24 -17.45
CA ALA A 444 -6.95 -1.16 -17.09
C ALA A 444 -8.32 -1.40 -16.44
N ALA A 445 -8.75 -0.49 -15.55
CA ALA A 445 -10.08 -0.54 -14.93
C ALA A 445 -11.21 -0.33 -15.93
N SER A 446 -11.03 0.58 -16.90
CA SER A 446 -12.01 0.83 -17.97
C SER A 446 -12.08 -0.35 -18.94
N LEU A 447 -10.94 -0.92 -19.36
CA LEU A 447 -10.89 -2.16 -20.17
C LEU A 447 -11.53 -3.34 -19.46
N PHE A 448 -11.32 -3.46 -18.15
CA PHE A 448 -12.01 -4.47 -17.36
C PHE A 448 -13.53 -4.26 -17.41
N ALA A 449 -14.00 -3.05 -17.21
CA ALA A 449 -15.42 -2.73 -17.24
C ALA A 449 -16.04 -2.99 -18.61
N ASP A 450 -15.33 -2.65 -19.68
CA ASP A 450 -15.78 -2.84 -21.08
C ASP A 450 -15.81 -4.30 -21.55
N GLY A 451 -15.40 -5.25 -20.72
CA GLY A 451 -15.45 -6.69 -21.06
C GLY A 451 -14.17 -7.24 -21.68
N ALA A 452 -13.04 -6.53 -21.56
CA ALA A 452 -11.73 -6.95 -22.08
C ALA A 452 -10.71 -7.30 -20.97
N PRO A 453 -11.00 -8.24 -20.05
CA PRO A 453 -10.14 -8.54 -18.91
C PRO A 453 -8.75 -9.06 -19.31
N ASN A 454 -8.59 -9.63 -20.51
CA ASN A 454 -7.28 -10.09 -20.99
C ASN A 454 -6.36 -8.92 -21.37
N ALA A 455 -6.90 -7.80 -21.85
CA ALA A 455 -6.14 -6.61 -22.20
C ALA A 455 -5.56 -5.91 -20.94
N VAL A 456 -6.18 -6.09 -19.78
CA VAL A 456 -5.72 -5.57 -18.49
C VAL A 456 -4.27 -5.95 -18.21
N HIS A 457 -3.90 -7.21 -18.44
CA HIS A 457 -2.54 -7.69 -18.17
C HIS A 457 -1.49 -7.05 -19.09
N ALA A 458 -1.84 -6.78 -20.34
CA ALA A 458 -0.95 -6.11 -21.30
C ALA A 458 -0.63 -4.69 -20.83
N VAL A 459 -1.65 -3.88 -20.54
CA VAL A 459 -1.52 -2.50 -20.08
C VAL A 459 -0.69 -2.41 -18.78
N LEU A 460 -1.00 -3.25 -17.79
CA LEU A 460 -0.29 -3.23 -16.51
C LEU A 460 1.12 -3.84 -16.58
N ASN A 461 1.46 -4.65 -17.58
CA ASN A 461 2.82 -5.18 -17.76
C ASN A 461 3.78 -4.17 -18.40
N GLU A 462 3.29 -3.25 -19.23
CA GLU A 462 4.09 -2.16 -19.78
C GLU A 462 4.65 -1.23 -18.70
N SER A 463 4.03 -1.21 -17.50
CA SER A 463 4.48 -0.41 -16.36
C SER A 463 5.68 -0.98 -15.59
N ARG A 464 6.21 -2.15 -15.96
CA ARG A 464 7.28 -2.84 -15.24
C ARG A 464 8.68 -2.28 -15.41
N ASP A 465 8.84 -1.08 -15.94
CA ASP A 465 10.14 -0.40 -15.90
C ASP A 465 10.57 -0.18 -14.45
N SER A 466 11.82 -0.49 -14.18
CA SER A 466 12.49 -0.72 -12.90
C SER A 466 12.39 0.40 -11.85
N SER A 467 11.79 1.54 -12.19
CA SER A 467 11.58 2.69 -11.30
C SER A 467 10.32 2.60 -10.43
N THR A 468 9.38 1.71 -10.75
CA THR A 468 8.05 1.62 -10.08
C THR A 468 8.04 0.75 -8.82
N GLU A 469 9.15 0.11 -8.45
CA GLU A 469 9.22 -0.69 -7.20
C GLU A 469 8.94 0.13 -5.93
N SER A 470 9.07 1.45 -6.00
CA SER A 470 8.89 2.37 -4.86
C SER A 470 7.44 2.80 -4.62
N TYR A 471 6.50 2.53 -5.55
CA TYR A 471 5.14 3.05 -5.48
C TYR A 471 4.15 2.04 -4.92
N ALA A 472 4.01 2.03 -3.60
CA ALA A 472 3.18 1.05 -2.88
C ALA A 472 1.70 1.10 -3.28
N ASN A 473 1.12 2.29 -3.39
CA ASN A 473 -0.30 2.47 -3.73
C ASN A 473 -0.61 2.02 -5.16
N ALA A 474 0.25 2.39 -6.12
CA ALA A 474 0.09 1.96 -7.51
C ALA A 474 0.17 0.43 -7.64
N ARG A 475 1.12 -0.21 -6.96
CA ARG A 475 1.23 -1.68 -6.95
C ARG A 475 0.01 -2.37 -6.34
N LEU A 476 -0.58 -1.78 -5.32
CA LEU A 476 -1.77 -2.32 -4.70
C LEU A 476 -2.97 -2.24 -5.66
N GLY A 477 -3.17 -1.09 -6.32
CA GLY A 477 -4.20 -0.94 -7.35
C GLY A 477 -4.02 -1.90 -8.53
N ASP A 478 -2.78 -2.13 -8.98
CA ASP A 478 -2.48 -3.12 -10.02
C ASP A 478 -2.88 -4.53 -9.60
N LEU A 479 -2.58 -4.90 -8.35
CA LEU A 479 -2.93 -6.22 -7.81
C LEU A 479 -4.44 -6.39 -7.69
N GLU A 480 -5.16 -5.34 -7.29
CA GLU A 480 -6.61 -5.31 -7.20
C GLU A 480 -7.26 -5.57 -8.57
N ILE A 481 -6.87 -4.80 -9.60
CA ILE A 481 -7.43 -4.93 -10.94
C ILE A 481 -7.08 -6.29 -11.56
N ARG A 482 -5.85 -6.77 -11.38
CA ARG A 482 -5.42 -8.10 -11.84
C ARG A 482 -6.17 -9.23 -11.14
N ALA A 483 -6.46 -9.09 -9.84
CA ALA A 483 -7.23 -10.10 -9.10
C ALA A 483 -8.62 -10.27 -9.70
N TRP A 484 -9.33 -9.18 -9.96
CA TRP A 484 -10.64 -9.21 -10.58
C TRP A 484 -10.60 -9.67 -12.04
N ALA A 485 -9.62 -9.23 -12.81
CA ALA A 485 -9.43 -9.72 -14.18
C ALA A 485 -9.22 -11.24 -14.23
N ALA A 486 -8.43 -11.77 -13.30
CA ALA A 486 -8.21 -13.22 -13.16
C ALA A 486 -9.47 -13.96 -12.69
N VAL A 487 -10.25 -13.38 -11.76
CA VAL A 487 -11.55 -13.95 -11.33
C VAL A 487 -12.48 -14.11 -12.53
N VAL A 488 -12.61 -13.06 -13.32
CA VAL A 488 -13.52 -13.08 -14.50
C VAL A 488 -12.99 -13.99 -15.61
N ALA A 489 -11.68 -13.99 -15.82
CA ALA A 489 -11.04 -14.93 -16.75
C ALA A 489 -11.13 -16.39 -16.28
N GLY A 490 -11.46 -16.63 -15.01
CA GLY A 490 -11.56 -17.96 -14.42
C GLY A 490 -10.23 -18.55 -13.99
N ASP A 491 -9.16 -17.77 -13.95
CA ASP A 491 -7.86 -18.20 -13.40
C ASP A 491 -7.81 -17.94 -11.89
N LEU A 492 -8.43 -18.85 -11.13
CA LEU A 492 -8.49 -18.74 -9.67
C LEU A 492 -7.12 -18.81 -8.99
N ARG A 493 -6.12 -19.48 -9.58
CA ARG A 493 -4.77 -19.54 -9.02
C ARG A 493 -4.11 -18.18 -9.08
N SER A 494 -4.16 -17.54 -10.23
CA SER A 494 -3.65 -16.17 -10.39
C SER A 494 -4.43 -15.19 -9.53
N ALA A 495 -5.75 -15.29 -9.48
CA ALA A 495 -6.59 -14.45 -8.61
C ALA A 495 -6.17 -14.59 -7.14
N GLN A 496 -6.06 -15.82 -6.63
CA GLN A 496 -5.60 -16.09 -5.26
C GLN A 496 -4.18 -15.56 -5.01
N HIS A 497 -3.28 -15.71 -5.99
CA HIS A 497 -1.92 -15.17 -5.90
C HIS A 497 -1.92 -13.65 -5.76
N TYR A 498 -2.69 -12.93 -6.60
CA TYR A 498 -2.79 -11.47 -6.53
C TYR A 498 -3.42 -10.99 -5.23
N VAL A 499 -4.49 -11.63 -4.79
CA VAL A 499 -5.16 -11.34 -3.51
C VAL A 499 -4.21 -11.54 -2.32
N ASN A 500 -3.48 -12.65 -2.27
CA ASN A 500 -2.52 -12.92 -1.19
C ASN A 500 -1.38 -11.91 -1.17
N ARG A 501 -0.87 -11.51 -2.34
CA ARG A 501 0.15 -10.47 -2.44
C ARG A 501 -0.36 -9.11 -1.99
N ALA A 502 -1.59 -8.75 -2.36
CA ALA A 502 -2.22 -7.51 -1.92
C ALA A 502 -2.41 -7.50 -0.40
N ALA A 503 -2.92 -8.59 0.18
CA ALA A 503 -3.10 -8.73 1.63
C ALA A 503 -1.77 -8.59 2.41
N ALA A 504 -0.72 -9.29 1.97
CA ALA A 504 0.61 -9.19 2.59
C ALA A 504 1.22 -7.77 2.47
N MET A 505 0.90 -7.06 1.40
CA MET A 505 1.33 -5.69 1.20
C MET A 505 0.56 -4.73 2.10
N ILE A 506 -0.76 -4.87 2.21
CA ILE A 506 -1.61 -4.08 3.11
C ILE A 506 -1.13 -4.25 4.56
N GLU A 507 -0.93 -5.49 5.02
CA GLU A 507 -0.46 -5.77 6.38
C GLU A 507 0.88 -5.09 6.68
N ARG A 508 1.84 -5.16 5.77
CA ARG A 508 3.16 -4.55 5.92
C ARG A 508 3.11 -3.02 5.92
N GLU A 509 2.32 -2.40 5.06
CA GLU A 509 2.27 -0.95 4.92
C GLU A 509 1.31 -0.29 5.92
N SER A 510 0.25 -0.99 6.39
CA SER A 510 -0.60 -0.54 7.49
C SER A 510 0.19 -0.41 8.79
N ALA A 511 1.13 -1.32 9.05
CA ALA A 511 2.06 -1.23 10.18
C ALA A 511 2.95 0.03 10.13
N ARG A 512 3.09 0.66 8.95
CA ARG A 512 3.83 1.92 8.72
C ARG A 512 2.93 3.16 8.69
N GLY A 513 1.61 3.00 8.83
CA GLY A 513 0.64 4.09 8.69
C GLY A 513 0.50 4.65 7.27
N ALA A 514 0.98 3.91 6.25
CA ALA A 514 1.11 4.41 4.88
C ALA A 514 -0.08 4.08 3.97
N ILE A 515 -0.91 3.09 4.31
CA ILE A 515 -2.00 2.64 3.43
C ILE A 515 -3.29 2.41 4.22
N ASP A 516 -4.35 3.02 3.72
CA ASP A 516 -5.73 2.92 4.22
C ASP A 516 -6.60 2.22 3.15
N HIS A 517 -6.12 1.07 2.62
CA HIS A 517 -6.74 0.43 1.45
C HIS A 517 -6.91 -1.08 1.63
N ALA A 518 -8.15 -1.52 1.62
CA ALA A 518 -8.50 -2.90 1.27
C ALA A 518 -9.15 -2.98 -0.12
N GLY A 519 -9.73 -1.90 -0.63
CA GLY A 519 -10.38 -1.81 -1.95
C GLY A 519 -11.31 -2.99 -2.23
N THR A 520 -11.56 -3.27 -3.49
CA THR A 520 -12.34 -4.44 -3.91
C THR A 520 -11.54 -5.75 -3.87
N THR A 521 -10.28 -5.73 -3.44
CA THR A 521 -9.42 -6.94 -3.30
C THR A 521 -10.05 -7.96 -2.35
N TRP A 522 -10.67 -7.47 -1.27
CA TRP A 522 -11.38 -8.31 -0.33
C TRP A 522 -12.56 -9.04 -0.99
N PHE A 523 -13.33 -8.36 -1.83
CA PHE A 523 -14.44 -8.97 -2.58
C PHE A 523 -13.94 -9.97 -3.61
N ALA A 524 -12.82 -9.70 -4.29
CA ALA A 524 -12.17 -10.67 -5.18
C ALA A 524 -11.76 -11.95 -4.41
N ARG A 525 -11.24 -11.79 -3.19
CA ARG A 525 -10.93 -12.93 -2.30
C ARG A 525 -12.18 -13.73 -1.96
N GLN A 526 -13.25 -13.04 -1.57
CA GLN A 526 -14.53 -13.70 -1.28
C GLN A 526 -15.05 -14.48 -2.49
N TRP A 527 -14.92 -13.91 -3.69
CA TRP A 527 -15.31 -14.59 -4.92
C TRP A 527 -14.51 -15.88 -5.14
N VAL A 528 -13.19 -15.82 -4.98
CA VAL A 528 -12.33 -17.01 -5.09
C VAL A 528 -12.71 -18.06 -4.05
N GLU A 529 -12.95 -17.66 -2.81
CA GLU A 529 -13.37 -18.56 -1.73
C GLU A 529 -14.74 -19.22 -2.02
N MET A 530 -15.71 -18.45 -2.55
CA MET A 530 -17.00 -18.98 -2.96
C MET A 530 -16.90 -20.05 -4.05
N GLU A 531 -15.95 -19.93 -4.97
CA GLU A 531 -15.79 -20.85 -6.08
C GLU A 531 -14.94 -22.07 -5.72
N THR A 532 -14.06 -21.98 -4.71
CA THR A 532 -13.10 -23.05 -4.34
C THR A 532 -13.42 -23.78 -3.05
N HIS A 533 -14.12 -23.15 -2.10
CA HIS A 533 -14.38 -23.69 -0.77
C HIS A 533 -15.87 -23.83 -0.47
N ASP A 534 -16.14 -24.66 0.52
CA ASP A 534 -17.47 -25.04 0.97
C ASP A 534 -18.08 -24.15 2.02
N HIS A 535 -17.21 -23.48 2.77
CA HIS A 535 -17.64 -22.77 3.94
C HIS A 535 -17.90 -21.32 3.60
N ALA A 536 -19.00 -20.78 4.16
CA ALA A 536 -19.24 -19.35 4.11
C ALA A 536 -17.98 -18.62 4.57
N PRO A 537 -17.50 -17.64 3.78
CA PRO A 537 -16.32 -16.88 4.12
C PRO A 537 -16.43 -16.30 5.52
N MET A 538 -15.32 -16.23 6.25
CA MET A 538 -15.30 -15.71 7.62
C MET A 538 -15.92 -14.33 7.66
N GLN A 539 -16.80 -14.10 8.66
CA GLN A 539 -17.33 -12.77 8.94
C GLN A 539 -16.18 -11.87 9.38
N PHE A 540 -15.77 -10.98 8.50
CA PHE A 540 -14.98 -9.82 8.88
C PHE A 540 -15.90 -8.66 9.19
N ASP A 541 -15.51 -7.81 10.13
CA ASP A 541 -16.29 -6.63 10.52
C ASP A 541 -16.31 -5.60 9.38
N HIS A 542 -17.33 -5.68 8.55
CA HIS A 542 -17.50 -4.89 7.32
C HIS A 542 -17.55 -3.37 7.56
N ALA A 543 -17.76 -2.92 8.80
CA ALA A 543 -17.98 -1.51 9.08
C ALA A 543 -16.70 -0.66 8.98
N ALA A 544 -15.55 -1.23 9.33
CA ALA A 544 -14.26 -0.52 9.31
C ALA A 544 -13.61 -0.51 7.90
N GLU A 545 -13.94 -1.48 7.03
CA GLU A 545 -13.27 -1.68 5.74
C GLU A 545 -14.02 -1.07 4.54
N ARG A 546 -15.30 -0.72 4.68
CA ARG A 546 -16.14 -0.18 3.59
C ARG A 546 -15.72 1.19 3.04
N HIS A 547 -14.80 1.88 3.68
CA HIS A 547 -14.34 3.21 3.26
C HIS A 547 -12.99 3.15 2.55
N SER A 548 -12.53 1.97 2.17
CA SER A 548 -11.24 1.83 1.52
C SER A 548 -11.29 2.31 0.07
N ARG A 549 -10.21 2.96 -0.33
CA ARG A 549 -10.03 3.48 -1.69
C ARG A 549 -9.79 2.32 -2.64
N SER A 550 -10.53 2.26 -3.74
CA SER A 550 -10.35 1.29 -4.81
C SER A 550 -9.64 1.92 -6.01
N ALA A 551 -8.87 1.11 -6.76
CA ALA A 551 -8.31 1.49 -8.05
C ALA A 551 -9.39 1.64 -9.12
N PHE A 552 -10.54 0.98 -8.92
CA PHE A 552 -11.68 1.12 -9.83
C PHE A 552 -12.44 2.43 -9.62
N PRO A 553 -13.04 3.00 -10.69
CA PRO A 553 -14.10 4.00 -10.59
C PRO A 553 -15.25 3.54 -9.68
N GLN A 554 -15.92 4.49 -9.04
CA GLN A 554 -16.94 4.15 -8.03
C GLN A 554 -18.08 3.28 -8.54
N PRO A 555 -18.64 3.52 -9.74
CA PRO A 555 -19.71 2.66 -10.25
C PRO A 555 -19.28 1.20 -10.39
N ILE A 556 -18.02 0.98 -10.79
CA ILE A 556 -17.46 -0.37 -10.95
C ILE A 556 -17.22 -1.00 -9.57
N SER A 557 -16.55 -0.30 -8.66
CA SER A 557 -16.24 -0.83 -7.32
C SER A 557 -17.51 -1.15 -6.52
N GLN A 558 -18.52 -0.28 -6.53
CA GLN A 558 -19.80 -0.52 -5.88
C GLN A 558 -20.58 -1.68 -6.51
N SER A 559 -20.50 -1.79 -7.85
CA SER A 559 -21.14 -2.93 -8.53
C SER A 559 -20.50 -4.25 -8.15
N LEU A 560 -19.16 -4.32 -8.13
CA LEU A 560 -18.43 -5.52 -7.71
C LEU A 560 -18.76 -5.91 -6.25
N GLU A 561 -18.83 -4.93 -5.36
CA GLU A 561 -19.25 -5.10 -3.98
C GLU A 561 -20.68 -5.67 -3.89
N THR A 562 -21.64 -4.99 -4.52
CA THR A 562 -23.06 -5.36 -4.45
C THR A 562 -23.32 -6.75 -5.05
N ILE A 563 -22.70 -7.07 -6.19
CA ILE A 563 -22.84 -8.38 -6.83
C ILE A 563 -22.24 -9.48 -5.95
N THR A 564 -21.07 -9.21 -5.33
CA THR A 564 -20.43 -10.18 -4.43
C THR A 564 -21.28 -10.43 -3.18
N ASP A 565 -21.81 -9.38 -2.56
CA ASP A 565 -22.70 -9.49 -1.39
C ASP A 565 -24.02 -10.20 -1.75
N ALA A 566 -24.60 -9.90 -2.92
CA ALA A 566 -25.79 -10.59 -3.41
C ALA A 566 -25.54 -12.09 -3.59
N ARG A 567 -24.38 -12.45 -4.19
CA ARG A 567 -23.96 -13.85 -4.37
C ARG A 567 -23.70 -14.55 -3.03
N LEU A 568 -23.08 -13.86 -2.07
CA LEU A 568 -22.89 -14.39 -0.71
C LEU A 568 -24.20 -14.69 -0.02
N ARG A 569 -25.19 -13.78 -0.11
CA ARG A 569 -26.54 -14.03 0.44
C ARG A 569 -27.18 -15.27 -0.19
N LEU A 570 -27.06 -15.39 -1.51
CA LEU A 570 -27.61 -16.55 -2.22
C LEU A 570 -26.95 -17.85 -1.75
N ILE A 571 -25.64 -17.85 -1.57
CA ILE A 571 -24.86 -19.06 -1.23
C ILE A 571 -24.97 -19.40 0.25
N ARG A 572 -24.84 -18.44 1.13
CA ARG A 572 -24.77 -18.64 2.59
C ARG A 572 -26.14 -18.71 3.24
N ASP A 573 -26.99 -17.73 2.89
CA ASP A 573 -28.27 -17.53 3.57
C ASP A 573 -29.44 -18.17 2.79
N HIS A 574 -29.18 -18.70 1.60
CA HIS A 574 -30.16 -19.23 0.65
C HIS A 574 -31.28 -18.22 0.33
N ASP A 575 -30.96 -16.92 0.43
CA ASP A 575 -31.90 -15.82 0.22
C ASP A 575 -31.91 -15.41 -1.26
N SER A 576 -32.58 -16.18 -2.10
CA SER A 576 -32.72 -15.89 -3.53
C SER A 576 -33.47 -14.58 -3.79
N ARG A 577 -34.47 -14.25 -2.95
CA ARG A 577 -35.26 -13.03 -3.08
C ARG A 577 -34.45 -11.79 -2.71
N GLY A 578 -33.73 -11.82 -1.59
CA GLY A 578 -32.86 -10.72 -1.18
C GLY A 578 -31.74 -10.49 -2.18
N CYS A 579 -31.15 -11.57 -2.70
CA CYS A 579 -30.17 -11.49 -3.78
C CYS A 579 -30.77 -10.78 -5.02
N ALA A 580 -31.93 -11.20 -5.45
CA ALA A 580 -32.62 -10.64 -6.61
C ALA A 580 -32.89 -9.13 -6.44
N LEU A 581 -33.43 -8.71 -5.30
CA LEU A 581 -33.71 -7.30 -5.02
C LEU A 581 -32.46 -6.44 -5.06
N MET A 582 -31.35 -6.88 -4.45
CA MET A 582 -30.08 -6.15 -4.50
C MET A 582 -29.57 -5.95 -5.92
N LEU A 583 -29.74 -6.95 -6.77
CA LEU A 583 -29.31 -6.89 -8.16
C LEU A 583 -30.22 -5.99 -9.01
N ASP A 584 -31.51 -5.95 -8.74
CA ASP A 584 -32.47 -5.08 -9.41
C ASP A 584 -32.24 -3.61 -9.02
N ASP A 585 -31.97 -3.34 -7.75
CA ASP A 585 -31.61 -2.02 -7.25
C ASP A 585 -30.30 -1.53 -7.88
N LEU A 586 -29.30 -2.41 -8.03
CA LEU A 586 -28.04 -2.07 -8.66
C LEU A 586 -28.20 -1.58 -10.11
N ILE A 587 -28.95 -2.31 -10.92
CA ILE A 587 -29.18 -1.92 -12.34
C ILE A 587 -30.07 -0.68 -12.42
N SER A 588 -31.05 -0.53 -11.56
CA SER A 588 -31.90 0.66 -11.51
C SER A 588 -31.10 1.92 -11.18
N ALA A 589 -30.11 1.79 -10.29
CA ALA A 589 -29.20 2.88 -9.93
C ALA A 589 -28.14 3.17 -11.00
N ASN A 590 -27.82 2.19 -11.86
CA ASN A 590 -26.76 2.29 -12.87
C ASN A 590 -27.26 1.85 -14.26
N PRO A 591 -28.22 2.58 -14.88
CA PRO A 591 -28.82 2.21 -16.15
C PRO A 591 -27.82 2.22 -17.34
N HIS A 592 -26.65 2.79 -17.15
CA HIS A 592 -25.60 2.89 -18.16
C HIS A 592 -24.66 1.68 -18.19
N ILE A 593 -24.78 0.72 -17.25
CA ILE A 593 -23.97 -0.50 -17.30
C ILE A 593 -24.39 -1.32 -18.52
N PRO A 594 -23.54 -1.47 -19.55
CA PRO A 594 -23.89 -2.27 -20.72
C PRO A 594 -24.04 -3.74 -20.32
N GLN A 595 -25.04 -4.41 -20.87
CA GLN A 595 -25.27 -5.84 -20.59
C GLN A 595 -24.09 -6.74 -21.02
N TRP A 596 -23.30 -6.29 -21.99
CA TRP A 596 -22.09 -6.99 -22.47
C TRP A 596 -20.83 -6.67 -21.69
N SER A 597 -20.87 -5.73 -20.74
CA SER A 597 -19.76 -5.39 -19.90
C SER A 597 -19.43 -6.52 -18.91
N THR A 598 -18.23 -6.50 -18.35
CA THR A 598 -17.84 -7.43 -17.28
C THR A 598 -18.81 -7.38 -16.10
N ILE A 599 -19.21 -6.18 -15.68
CA ILE A 599 -20.16 -5.97 -14.59
C ILE A 599 -21.55 -6.52 -14.94
N GLY A 600 -22.05 -6.20 -16.14
CA GLY A 600 -23.32 -6.73 -16.63
C GLY A 600 -23.33 -8.25 -16.70
N SER A 601 -22.22 -8.84 -17.08
CA SER A 601 -22.06 -10.29 -17.14
C SER A 601 -22.06 -10.96 -15.76
N LEU A 602 -21.32 -10.41 -14.78
CA LEU A 602 -21.33 -10.89 -13.38
C LEU A 602 -22.72 -10.74 -12.75
N TRP A 603 -23.38 -9.62 -13.00
CA TRP A 603 -24.76 -9.39 -12.59
C TRP A 603 -25.71 -10.43 -13.18
N ALA A 604 -25.65 -10.67 -14.50
CA ALA A 604 -26.53 -11.62 -15.19
C ALA A 604 -26.35 -13.05 -14.66
N VAL A 605 -25.09 -13.52 -14.47
CA VAL A 605 -24.82 -14.82 -13.87
C VAL A 605 -25.46 -14.94 -12.50
N THR A 606 -25.21 -13.96 -11.63
CA THR A 606 -25.71 -14.01 -10.24
C THR A 606 -27.25 -13.93 -10.20
N ARG A 607 -27.86 -13.17 -11.10
CA ARG A 607 -29.32 -13.05 -11.22
C ARG A 607 -29.97 -14.34 -11.71
N ILE A 608 -29.35 -14.99 -12.70
CA ILE A 608 -29.77 -16.31 -13.17
C ILE A 608 -29.67 -17.35 -12.05
N ASP A 609 -28.56 -17.35 -11.30
CA ASP A 609 -28.40 -18.23 -10.12
C ASP A 609 -29.51 -18.02 -9.09
N ALA A 610 -29.91 -16.77 -8.86
CA ALA A 610 -31.00 -16.44 -7.93
C ALA A 610 -32.35 -16.96 -8.43
N TYR A 611 -32.67 -16.83 -9.74
CA TYR A 611 -33.89 -17.38 -10.35
C TYR A 611 -33.93 -18.91 -10.23
N LEU A 612 -32.79 -19.57 -10.53
CA LEU A 612 -32.71 -21.02 -10.45
C LEU A 612 -32.87 -21.55 -9.01
N ALA A 613 -32.27 -20.82 -8.04
CA ALA A 613 -32.45 -21.15 -6.62
C ALA A 613 -33.89 -20.91 -6.13
N ALA A 614 -34.60 -19.94 -6.70
CA ALA A 614 -36.01 -19.68 -6.43
C ALA A 614 -36.94 -20.69 -7.14
N GLY A 615 -36.45 -21.51 -8.06
CA GLY A 615 -37.27 -22.39 -8.91
C GLY A 615 -38.01 -21.66 -10.04
N GLU A 616 -37.57 -20.45 -10.38
CA GLU A 616 -38.13 -19.59 -11.44
C GLU A 616 -37.45 -19.84 -12.79
N PHE A 617 -37.53 -21.04 -13.31
CA PHE A 617 -36.80 -21.51 -14.49
C PHE A 617 -37.12 -20.70 -15.77
N SER A 618 -38.40 -20.30 -15.95
CA SER A 618 -38.80 -19.47 -17.10
C SER A 618 -38.09 -18.12 -17.10
N ASN A 619 -38.02 -17.46 -15.95
CA ASN A 619 -37.36 -16.17 -15.83
C ASN A 619 -35.83 -16.26 -16.06
N ALA A 620 -35.22 -17.35 -15.56
CA ALA A 620 -33.81 -17.63 -15.82
C ALA A 620 -33.53 -17.82 -17.32
N LEU A 621 -34.41 -18.57 -18.00
CA LEU A 621 -34.28 -18.84 -19.43
C LEU A 621 -34.52 -17.59 -20.27
N ASP A 622 -35.59 -16.84 -19.99
CA ASP A 622 -35.94 -15.61 -20.69
C ASP A 622 -34.79 -14.58 -20.57
N MET A 623 -34.20 -14.47 -19.40
CA MET A 623 -33.04 -13.60 -19.17
C MET A 623 -31.84 -14.04 -19.99
N ALA A 624 -31.52 -15.33 -20.03
CA ALA A 624 -30.42 -15.86 -20.83
C ALA A 624 -30.65 -15.67 -22.32
N LEU A 625 -31.88 -15.86 -22.83
CA LEU A 625 -32.25 -15.64 -24.24
C LEU A 625 -32.19 -14.18 -24.63
N ASN A 626 -32.73 -13.29 -23.80
CA ASN A 626 -32.73 -11.86 -24.07
C ASN A 626 -31.30 -11.28 -24.10
N SER A 627 -30.43 -11.81 -23.28
CA SER A 627 -29.01 -11.46 -23.30
C SER A 627 -28.28 -11.90 -24.58
N SER A 628 -28.81 -12.94 -25.29
CA SER A 628 -28.21 -13.45 -26.52
C SER A 628 -28.72 -12.74 -27.81
N THR A 629 -29.93 -12.19 -27.79
CA THR A 629 -30.57 -11.57 -28.99
C THR A 629 -30.07 -10.15 -29.27
N ALA A 630 -29.42 -9.49 -28.30
CA ALA A 630 -28.86 -8.16 -28.47
C ALA A 630 -27.68 -8.10 -29.47
N ASN A 631 -27.10 -9.24 -29.87
CA ASN A 631 -25.94 -9.32 -30.78
C ASN A 631 -26.25 -10.13 -32.06
N SER A 632 -27.16 -9.66 -32.91
CA SER A 632 -27.37 -10.24 -34.23
C SER A 632 -26.35 -9.80 -35.32
N SER A 633 -25.28 -9.08 -34.93
CA SER A 633 -24.19 -8.77 -35.84
C SER A 633 -23.18 -9.93 -35.86
N THR A 634 -22.88 -10.43 -37.04
CA THR A 634 -21.96 -11.54 -37.33
C THR A 634 -20.49 -11.29 -37.04
N ASP A 635 -20.18 -10.20 -36.35
CA ASP A 635 -18.82 -9.88 -35.93
C ASP A 635 -18.63 -10.32 -34.47
N PHE A 636 -18.05 -11.51 -34.31
CA PHE A 636 -17.73 -12.12 -33.01
C PHE A 636 -16.55 -11.40 -32.32
N SER A 637 -16.71 -10.12 -32.04
CA SER A 637 -15.82 -9.42 -31.10
C SER A 637 -15.97 -9.99 -29.70
N ASP A 638 -14.97 -9.83 -28.92
CA ASP A 638 -14.68 -10.52 -27.65
C ASP A 638 -15.82 -10.67 -26.61
N GLY A 639 -16.82 -9.78 -26.57
CA GLY A 639 -17.95 -9.80 -25.64
C GLY A 639 -19.03 -10.84 -25.92
N SER A 640 -19.23 -11.24 -27.17
CA SER A 640 -20.30 -12.16 -27.59
C SER A 640 -20.10 -13.62 -27.08
N ARG A 641 -18.86 -13.98 -26.78
CA ARG A 641 -18.51 -15.35 -26.32
C ARG A 641 -18.97 -15.62 -24.89
N TYR A 642 -18.84 -14.64 -24.02
CA TYR A 642 -19.25 -14.78 -22.62
C TYR A 642 -20.77 -14.97 -22.52
N GLN A 643 -21.54 -14.24 -23.30
CA GLN A 643 -22.99 -14.37 -23.36
C GLN A 643 -23.44 -15.73 -23.93
N SER A 644 -22.71 -16.27 -24.89
CA SER A 644 -23.01 -17.61 -25.42
C SER A 644 -22.84 -18.70 -24.36
N TYR A 645 -21.86 -18.58 -23.48
CA TYR A 645 -21.70 -19.50 -22.35
C TYR A 645 -22.79 -19.32 -21.30
N LEU A 646 -23.17 -18.08 -20.98
CA LEU A 646 -24.28 -17.82 -20.05
C LEU A 646 -25.58 -18.43 -20.56
N TRP A 647 -25.88 -18.24 -21.82
CA TRP A 647 -27.04 -18.84 -22.48
C TRP A 647 -26.97 -20.36 -22.42
N ALA A 648 -25.87 -20.99 -22.84
CA ALA A 648 -25.69 -22.41 -22.81
C ALA A 648 -25.85 -23.00 -21.41
N TRP A 649 -25.26 -22.34 -20.41
CA TRP A 649 -25.39 -22.77 -19.01
C TRP A 649 -26.81 -22.62 -18.47
N ALA A 650 -27.50 -21.50 -18.72
CA ALA A 650 -28.85 -21.30 -18.27
C ALA A 650 -29.83 -22.31 -18.91
N MET A 651 -29.68 -22.56 -20.23
CA MET A 651 -30.48 -23.56 -20.96
C MET A 651 -30.27 -24.98 -20.40
N GLN A 652 -29.01 -25.36 -20.17
CA GLN A 652 -28.70 -26.67 -19.60
C GLN A 652 -29.25 -26.82 -18.18
N ARG A 653 -29.09 -25.75 -17.37
CA ARG A 653 -29.61 -25.77 -16.01
C ARG A 653 -31.14 -25.88 -15.98
N ALA A 654 -31.82 -25.09 -16.80
CA ALA A 654 -33.27 -25.18 -16.94
C ALA A 654 -33.71 -26.60 -17.41
N ALA A 655 -32.99 -27.21 -18.35
CA ALA A 655 -33.26 -28.57 -18.82
C ALA A 655 -32.96 -29.64 -17.76
N LEU A 656 -31.95 -29.46 -16.91
CA LEU A 656 -31.63 -30.35 -15.81
C LEU A 656 -32.66 -30.28 -14.68
N ASP A 657 -33.11 -29.07 -14.36
CA ASP A 657 -34.07 -28.85 -13.28
C ASP A 657 -35.53 -29.05 -13.72
N SER A 658 -35.86 -28.91 -15.03
CA SER A 658 -37.18 -29.21 -15.57
C SER A 658 -37.37 -30.70 -15.84
N ARG A 659 -37.65 -31.47 -14.79
CA ARG A 659 -38.02 -32.91 -14.93
C ARG A 659 -39.36 -33.15 -15.63
N ALA A 660 -40.13 -32.15 -15.88
CA ALA A 660 -41.50 -32.24 -16.39
C ALA A 660 -41.65 -31.71 -17.81
N GLY A 661 -40.69 -31.88 -18.69
CA GLY A 661 -40.93 -31.64 -20.13
C GLY A 661 -41.35 -30.20 -20.50
N MET A 662 -41.05 -29.21 -19.66
CA MET A 662 -41.44 -27.81 -19.91
C MET A 662 -40.76 -27.19 -21.13
N LEU A 663 -39.62 -27.70 -21.58
CA LEU A 663 -39.00 -27.19 -22.83
C LEU A 663 -39.34 -28.01 -24.06
N GLY A 664 -39.91 -29.24 -23.90
CA GLY A 664 -40.22 -30.11 -25.05
C GLY A 664 -39.03 -30.41 -25.97
N MET A 665 -37.82 -30.05 -25.56
CA MET A 665 -36.60 -30.20 -26.34
C MET A 665 -35.96 -31.56 -26.06
N ASP A 666 -35.65 -32.29 -27.11
CA ASP A 666 -34.84 -33.49 -27.02
C ASP A 666 -33.44 -33.14 -26.48
N PRO A 667 -32.95 -33.83 -25.42
CA PRO A 667 -31.63 -33.61 -24.88
C PRO A 667 -30.51 -33.70 -25.92
N GLU A 668 -30.67 -34.53 -26.95
CA GLU A 668 -29.68 -34.69 -28.04
C GLU A 668 -29.62 -33.45 -28.90
N VAL A 669 -30.78 -32.85 -29.21
CA VAL A 669 -30.88 -31.61 -30.00
C VAL A 669 -30.26 -30.46 -29.16
N LEU A 670 -30.55 -30.42 -27.89
CA LEU A 670 -29.97 -29.38 -27.00
C LEU A 670 -28.45 -29.49 -26.93
N ILE A 671 -27.92 -30.69 -26.71
CA ILE A 671 -26.45 -30.91 -26.67
C ILE A 671 -25.80 -30.55 -27.99
N SER A 672 -26.46 -30.86 -29.12
CA SER A 672 -25.95 -30.56 -30.46
C SER A 672 -25.99 -29.08 -30.82
N SER A 673 -26.87 -28.30 -30.17
CA SER A 673 -26.96 -26.85 -30.34
C SER A 673 -25.92 -26.10 -29.46
N LEU A 674 -25.27 -26.76 -28.51
CA LEU A 674 -24.29 -26.12 -27.64
C LEU A 674 -22.94 -25.97 -28.36
N PRO A 675 -22.22 -24.86 -28.16
CA PRO A 675 -20.94 -24.61 -28.83
C PRO A 675 -19.78 -25.40 -28.18
N LEU A 676 -19.97 -26.71 -27.95
CA LEU A 676 -19.08 -27.57 -27.18
C LEU A 676 -17.77 -27.94 -27.89
N GLU A 677 -17.72 -27.92 -29.21
CA GLU A 677 -16.57 -28.36 -30.04
C GLU A 677 -15.82 -27.24 -30.77
N SER A 678 -16.27 -26.01 -30.65
CA SER A 678 -15.62 -24.90 -31.36
C SER A 678 -14.43 -24.33 -30.61
N ALA A 679 -13.56 -23.59 -31.31
CA ALA A 679 -12.49 -22.76 -30.75
C ALA A 679 -12.99 -21.74 -29.68
N LEU A 680 -14.33 -21.68 -29.49
CA LEU A 680 -15.00 -20.95 -28.41
C LEU A 680 -14.71 -21.49 -27.01
N LEU A 681 -14.27 -22.75 -26.89
CA LEU A 681 -13.88 -23.38 -25.62
C LEU A 681 -12.49 -22.92 -25.11
N THR A 682 -11.73 -22.22 -25.93
CA THR A 682 -10.40 -21.73 -25.55
C THR A 682 -10.45 -20.26 -25.15
N GLY A 683 -10.54 -20.01 -23.88
CA GLY A 683 -10.20 -18.74 -23.24
C GLY A 683 -11.34 -17.74 -23.04
N ARG A 684 -11.88 -17.62 -21.87
CA ARG A 684 -12.28 -16.38 -21.16
C ARG A 684 -13.01 -16.60 -19.83
N SER A 685 -13.68 -17.70 -19.60
CA SER A 685 -14.20 -18.02 -18.26
C SER A 685 -14.22 -19.52 -18.07
N GLU A 686 -13.17 -20.04 -17.45
CA GLU A 686 -13.08 -21.45 -17.10
C GLU A 686 -14.25 -21.88 -16.21
N ALA A 687 -14.74 -21.01 -15.32
CA ALA A 687 -15.88 -21.28 -14.47
C ALA A 687 -17.15 -21.63 -15.27
N LEU A 688 -17.48 -20.81 -16.29
CA LEU A 688 -18.63 -21.07 -17.14
C LEU A 688 -18.41 -22.26 -18.05
N ARG A 689 -17.20 -22.43 -18.57
CA ARG A 689 -16.84 -23.60 -19.37
C ARG A 689 -17.07 -24.89 -18.59
N ILE A 690 -16.60 -24.97 -17.33
CA ILE A 690 -16.81 -26.13 -16.48
C ILE A 690 -18.31 -26.35 -16.25
N ARG A 691 -19.07 -25.30 -15.95
CA ARG A 691 -20.53 -25.39 -15.77
C ARG A 691 -21.22 -25.94 -17.01
N VAL A 692 -20.88 -25.47 -18.20
CA VAL A 692 -21.44 -25.94 -19.47
C VAL A 692 -21.06 -27.40 -19.73
N LEU A 693 -19.82 -27.78 -19.51
CA LEU A 693 -19.35 -29.16 -19.68
C LEU A 693 -20.04 -30.13 -18.70
N LEU A 694 -20.20 -29.74 -17.45
CA LEU A 694 -20.90 -30.54 -16.44
C LEU A 694 -22.39 -30.70 -16.76
N GLY A 695 -23.02 -29.60 -17.22
CA GLY A 695 -24.40 -29.62 -17.72
C GLY A 695 -24.55 -30.56 -18.90
N ALA A 696 -23.67 -30.46 -19.91
CA ALA A 696 -23.67 -31.36 -21.08
C ALA A 696 -23.43 -32.83 -20.66
N ALA A 697 -22.50 -33.09 -19.74
CA ALA A 697 -22.26 -34.42 -19.22
C ALA A 697 -23.50 -35.00 -18.55
N SER A 698 -24.20 -34.21 -17.75
CA SER A 698 -25.43 -34.67 -17.08
C SER A 698 -26.59 -34.90 -18.04
N LEU A 699 -26.77 -34.04 -19.04
CA LEU A 699 -27.79 -34.21 -20.09
C LEU A 699 -27.49 -35.42 -20.96
N ALA A 700 -26.26 -35.62 -21.42
CA ALA A 700 -25.84 -36.76 -22.19
C ALA A 700 -26.03 -38.09 -21.42
N PHE A 701 -25.76 -38.11 -20.12
CA PHE A 701 -25.99 -39.24 -19.25
C PHE A 701 -27.48 -39.60 -19.18
N ARG A 702 -28.36 -38.61 -19.08
CA ARG A 702 -29.83 -38.80 -19.06
C ARG A 702 -30.37 -39.28 -20.41
N ALA A 703 -29.69 -38.89 -21.51
CA ALA A 703 -30.01 -39.35 -22.85
C ALA A 703 -29.38 -40.73 -23.17
N GLU A 704 -28.86 -41.43 -22.16
CA GLU A 704 -28.20 -42.75 -22.28
C GLU A 704 -26.92 -42.72 -23.18
N MET A 705 -26.36 -41.55 -23.47
CA MET A 705 -25.12 -41.40 -24.25
C MET A 705 -23.89 -41.39 -23.36
N LEU A 706 -23.61 -42.55 -22.73
CA LEU A 706 -22.59 -42.70 -21.68
C LEU A 706 -21.20 -42.22 -22.10
N ASP A 707 -20.71 -42.53 -23.30
CA ASP A 707 -19.36 -42.18 -23.74
C ASP A 707 -19.21 -40.67 -23.95
N ARG A 708 -20.24 -40.03 -24.48
CA ARG A 708 -20.28 -38.54 -24.57
C ARG A 708 -20.32 -37.90 -23.18
N ALA A 709 -21.13 -38.42 -22.27
CA ALA A 709 -21.22 -37.95 -20.89
C ALA A 709 -19.86 -37.98 -20.20
N LEU A 710 -19.15 -39.08 -20.31
CA LEU A 710 -17.83 -39.26 -19.73
C LEU A 710 -16.76 -38.40 -20.41
N HIS A 711 -16.87 -38.17 -21.73
CA HIS A 711 -16.00 -37.26 -22.46
C HIS A 711 -16.10 -35.82 -21.91
N TYR A 712 -17.31 -35.25 -21.80
CA TYR A 712 -17.53 -33.91 -21.24
C TYR A 712 -17.10 -33.82 -19.77
N LEU A 713 -17.38 -34.85 -18.97
CA LEU A 713 -16.92 -34.90 -17.58
C LEU A 713 -15.39 -34.84 -17.47
N ARG A 714 -14.65 -35.58 -18.29
CA ARG A 714 -13.19 -35.57 -18.27
C ARG A 714 -12.59 -34.24 -18.67
N LEU A 715 -13.19 -33.55 -19.66
CA LEU A 715 -12.82 -32.19 -20.00
C LEU A 715 -13.03 -31.20 -18.83
N ALA A 716 -14.15 -31.35 -18.11
CA ALA A 716 -14.42 -30.53 -16.91
C ALA A 716 -13.44 -30.87 -15.76
N LEU A 717 -13.13 -32.14 -15.54
CA LEU A 717 -12.17 -32.59 -14.52
C LEU A 717 -10.76 -32.03 -14.79
N GLN A 718 -10.31 -32.06 -16.05
CA GLN A 718 -9.01 -31.51 -16.45
C GLN A 718 -8.90 -30.02 -16.13
N SER A 719 -9.93 -29.24 -16.44
CA SER A 719 -9.97 -27.81 -16.08
C SER A 719 -10.01 -27.58 -14.56
N THR A 720 -10.74 -28.45 -13.84
CA THR A 720 -10.84 -28.39 -12.38
C THR A 720 -9.53 -28.70 -11.69
N GLU A 721 -8.76 -29.69 -12.16
CA GLU A 721 -7.44 -30.03 -11.63
C GLU A 721 -6.47 -28.85 -11.75
N THR A 722 -6.56 -28.13 -12.86
CA THR A 722 -5.72 -26.96 -13.12
C THR A 722 -6.05 -25.78 -12.22
N HIS A 723 -7.33 -25.52 -11.91
CA HIS A 723 -7.78 -24.27 -11.31
C HIS A 723 -8.48 -24.41 -9.94
N GLY A 724 -8.80 -25.62 -9.50
CA GLY A 724 -9.38 -25.88 -8.16
C GLY A 724 -10.88 -25.59 -8.03
N TRP A 725 -11.63 -25.53 -9.13
CA TRP A 725 -13.07 -25.25 -9.14
C TRP A 725 -13.88 -26.35 -8.46
N ARG A 726 -14.70 -26.02 -7.46
CA ARG A 726 -15.60 -26.96 -6.77
C ARG A 726 -17.06 -26.56 -6.87
N ARG A 727 -17.34 -25.27 -6.85
CA ARG A 727 -18.70 -24.74 -6.89
C ARG A 727 -19.57 -25.27 -8.04
N PRO A 728 -19.07 -25.34 -9.29
CA PRO A 728 -19.87 -25.87 -10.41
C PRO A 728 -20.43 -27.27 -10.18
N TYR A 729 -19.69 -28.12 -9.45
CA TYR A 729 -20.16 -29.47 -9.10
C TYR A 729 -21.24 -29.45 -8.01
N ILE A 730 -21.15 -28.53 -7.06
CA ILE A 730 -22.17 -28.38 -5.99
C ILE A 730 -23.51 -27.95 -6.59
N GLU A 731 -23.46 -26.97 -7.51
CA GLU A 731 -24.66 -26.39 -8.12
C GLU A 731 -25.54 -27.44 -8.83
N ILE A 732 -24.96 -28.48 -9.37
CA ILE A 732 -25.67 -29.57 -10.05
C ILE A 732 -25.38 -30.93 -9.43
N ALA A 733 -25.10 -30.99 -8.12
CA ALA A 733 -24.64 -32.20 -7.44
C ALA A 733 -25.55 -33.42 -7.71
N ALA A 734 -26.87 -33.24 -7.65
CA ALA A 734 -27.81 -34.33 -7.91
C ALA A 734 -27.72 -34.89 -9.34
N ALA A 735 -27.50 -34.02 -10.32
CA ALA A 735 -27.42 -34.41 -11.75
C ALA A 735 -26.05 -34.98 -12.14
N ILE A 736 -24.96 -34.53 -11.52
CA ILE A 736 -23.60 -34.94 -11.89
C ILE A 736 -23.10 -36.14 -11.11
N THR A 737 -23.61 -36.41 -9.91
CA THR A 737 -23.20 -37.56 -9.09
C THR A 737 -23.29 -38.90 -9.83
N PRO A 738 -24.38 -39.24 -10.58
CA PRO A 738 -24.44 -40.46 -11.35
C PRO A 738 -23.35 -40.59 -12.40
N VAL A 739 -22.97 -39.48 -13.04
CA VAL A 739 -21.90 -39.45 -14.07
C VAL A 739 -20.54 -39.68 -13.41
N LEU A 740 -20.26 -39.06 -12.27
CA LEU A 740 -19.06 -39.25 -11.46
C LEU A 740 -18.95 -40.73 -10.98
N GLU A 741 -20.05 -41.35 -10.54
CA GLU A 741 -20.09 -42.75 -10.15
C GLU A 741 -19.83 -43.69 -11.34
N ALA A 742 -20.30 -43.36 -12.54
CA ALA A 742 -20.01 -44.11 -13.77
C ALA A 742 -18.52 -44.00 -14.13
N GLU A 743 -17.89 -42.82 -14.01
CA GLU A 743 -16.45 -42.66 -14.24
C GLU A 743 -15.62 -43.40 -13.18
N ARG A 744 -16.02 -43.35 -11.90
CA ARG A 744 -15.36 -44.09 -10.81
C ARG A 744 -15.22 -45.56 -11.05
N ARG A 745 -16.17 -46.19 -11.75
CA ARG A 745 -16.17 -47.60 -12.08
C ARG A 745 -15.16 -47.94 -13.17
N ARG A 746 -14.59 -46.94 -13.85
CA ARG A 746 -13.56 -47.11 -14.89
C ARG A 746 -12.19 -46.80 -14.31
N ILE A 747 -11.15 -47.50 -14.77
CA ILE A 747 -9.76 -47.22 -14.40
C ILE A 747 -9.28 -46.05 -15.30
N THR A 748 -9.29 -44.85 -14.77
CA THR A 748 -8.90 -43.63 -15.51
C THR A 748 -7.90 -42.79 -14.71
N SER A 749 -7.20 -41.88 -15.38
CA SER A 749 -6.28 -40.93 -14.75
C SER A 749 -6.95 -39.98 -13.74
N HIS A 750 -8.26 -39.81 -13.82
CA HIS A 750 -9.05 -38.94 -12.94
C HIS A 750 -9.67 -39.67 -11.74
N GLY A 751 -9.32 -40.94 -11.49
CA GLY A 751 -9.96 -41.76 -10.45
C GLY A 751 -9.87 -41.18 -9.05
N GLU A 752 -8.72 -40.67 -8.63
CA GLU A 752 -8.54 -40.02 -7.31
C GLU A 752 -9.37 -38.76 -7.20
N GLN A 753 -9.36 -37.87 -8.20
CA GLN A 753 -10.12 -36.65 -8.26
C GLN A 753 -11.63 -36.92 -8.19
N VAL A 754 -12.13 -37.91 -8.89
CA VAL A 754 -13.54 -38.35 -8.85
C VAL A 754 -13.93 -38.81 -7.45
N ILE A 755 -13.07 -39.59 -6.78
CA ILE A 755 -13.33 -40.06 -5.41
C ILE A 755 -13.36 -38.89 -4.44
N GLU A 756 -12.43 -37.96 -4.59
CA GLU A 756 -12.40 -36.72 -3.77
C GLU A 756 -13.70 -35.92 -3.96
N LEU A 757 -14.09 -35.63 -5.21
CA LEU A 757 -15.32 -34.91 -5.53
C LEU A 757 -16.58 -35.63 -5.01
N LEU A 758 -16.71 -36.92 -5.17
CA LEU A 758 -17.84 -37.69 -4.64
C LEU A 758 -17.89 -37.63 -3.11
N THR A 759 -16.73 -37.74 -2.44
CA THR A 759 -16.63 -37.62 -0.99
C THR A 759 -17.00 -36.22 -0.52
N TYR A 760 -16.59 -35.23 -1.28
CA TYR A 760 -16.87 -33.83 -1.04
C TYR A 760 -18.38 -33.54 -1.20
N LEU A 761 -18.97 -33.91 -2.34
CA LEU A 761 -20.41 -33.71 -2.60
C LEU A 761 -21.32 -34.39 -1.59
N ARG A 762 -20.92 -35.55 -1.04
CA ARG A 762 -21.69 -36.24 0.02
C ARG A 762 -21.72 -35.49 1.36
N ARG A 763 -20.76 -34.59 1.59
CA ARG A 763 -20.71 -33.80 2.82
C ARG A 763 -21.48 -32.49 2.71
N GLN A 764 -21.89 -32.12 1.49
CA GLN A 764 -22.60 -30.89 1.26
C GLN A 764 -24.08 -31.00 1.65
N PRO A 765 -24.68 -29.96 2.27
CA PRO A 765 -26.13 -29.84 2.32
C PRO A 765 -26.63 -29.76 0.88
N MET A 766 -27.53 -30.67 0.51
CA MET A 766 -28.07 -30.74 -0.86
C MET A 766 -28.76 -29.44 -1.24
N TYR A 767 -28.27 -28.79 -2.27
CA TYR A 767 -28.95 -27.65 -2.90
C TYR A 767 -30.19 -28.15 -3.63
N GLY A 768 -31.32 -27.89 -3.06
CA GLY A 768 -32.61 -28.16 -3.66
C GLY A 768 -33.71 -27.64 -2.73
N GLY A 769 -34.56 -26.77 -3.20
CA GLY A 769 -35.58 -25.98 -2.57
C GLY A 769 -35.84 -26.33 -1.10
N GLN A 770 -35.44 -25.45 -0.19
CA GLN A 770 -35.63 -25.68 1.24
C GLN A 770 -37.11 -25.96 1.55
N LEU A 771 -37.33 -27.12 2.11
CA LEU A 771 -38.62 -27.37 2.75
C LEU A 771 -38.75 -26.41 3.93
N PRO A 772 -39.88 -25.73 4.10
CA PRO A 772 -40.15 -24.88 5.26
C PRO A 772 -39.90 -25.57 6.62
N ASP A 773 -39.98 -26.89 6.63
CA ASP A 773 -39.70 -27.78 7.73
C ASP A 773 -38.80 -28.92 7.24
N PRO A 774 -37.49 -28.92 7.58
CA PRO A 774 -36.51 -29.87 7.02
C PRO A 774 -36.83 -31.30 7.44
N LEU A 775 -36.55 -32.23 6.53
CA LEU A 775 -36.70 -33.67 6.81
C LEU A 775 -35.64 -34.11 7.83
N SER A 776 -36.07 -34.86 8.84
CA SER A 776 -35.13 -35.51 9.75
C SER A 776 -34.36 -36.64 9.05
N VAL A 777 -33.21 -37.03 9.62
CA VAL A 777 -32.39 -38.15 9.09
C VAL A 777 -33.24 -39.41 8.85
N ARG A 778 -34.17 -39.68 9.73
CA ARG A 778 -35.05 -40.88 9.61
C ARG A 778 -36.12 -40.74 8.52
N GLU A 779 -36.60 -39.53 8.29
CA GLU A 779 -37.55 -39.23 7.22
C GLU A 779 -36.85 -39.29 5.85
N LEU A 780 -35.61 -38.82 5.77
CA LEU A 780 -34.77 -38.95 4.58
C LEU A 780 -34.48 -40.42 4.24
N GLU A 781 -34.13 -41.20 5.24
CA GLU A 781 -33.89 -42.65 5.07
C GLU A 781 -35.12 -43.37 4.55
N ILE A 782 -36.28 -43.08 5.09
CA ILE A 782 -37.54 -43.66 4.62
C ILE A 782 -37.86 -43.18 3.20
N LEU A 783 -37.65 -41.91 2.92
CA LEU A 783 -37.89 -41.31 1.60
C LEU A 783 -37.05 -41.98 0.49
N GLN A 784 -35.81 -42.40 0.79
CA GLN A 784 -34.95 -43.15 -0.15
C GLN A 784 -35.51 -44.50 -0.57
N TYR A 785 -36.34 -45.10 0.25
CA TYR A 785 -37.01 -46.39 -0.08
C TYR A 785 -38.33 -46.22 -0.80
N LEU A 786 -38.91 -45.01 -0.86
CA LEU A 786 -40.20 -44.81 -1.52
C LEU A 786 -40.22 -45.01 -3.04
N PRO A 787 -39.11 -44.80 -3.80
CA PRO A 787 -39.05 -45.14 -5.24
C PRO A 787 -39.06 -46.63 -5.51
N THR A 788 -38.74 -47.47 -4.52
CA THR A 788 -38.68 -48.94 -4.68
C THR A 788 -40.07 -49.57 -4.79
N PRO A 789 -40.24 -50.75 -5.35
CA PRO A 789 -41.51 -51.44 -5.43
C PRO A 789 -41.99 -52.09 -4.10
N LEU A 790 -41.23 -51.88 -3.00
CA LEU A 790 -41.48 -52.46 -1.69
C LEU A 790 -42.84 -52.02 -1.11
N ASP A 791 -43.60 -52.97 -0.59
CA ASP A 791 -44.82 -52.66 0.15
C ASP A 791 -44.53 -52.16 1.58
N GLN A 792 -45.57 -51.72 2.32
CA GLN A 792 -45.39 -51.17 3.67
C GLN A 792 -44.82 -52.16 4.67
N ARG A 793 -45.02 -53.45 4.48
CA ARG A 793 -44.49 -54.55 5.35
C ARG A 793 -43.04 -54.76 5.09
N GLU A 794 -42.68 -54.81 3.80
CA GLU A 794 -41.30 -54.93 3.33
C GLU A 794 -40.44 -53.70 3.73
N LEU A 795 -41.04 -52.49 3.65
CA LEU A 795 -40.38 -51.27 4.12
C LEU A 795 -40.15 -51.32 5.65
N CYS A 796 -41.12 -51.79 6.43
CA CYS A 796 -40.94 -52.01 7.87
C CYS A 796 -39.79 -52.96 8.18
N SER A 797 -39.69 -54.04 7.43
CA SER A 797 -38.62 -55.02 7.58
C SER A 797 -37.27 -54.48 7.16
N ALA A 798 -37.20 -53.76 6.05
CA ALA A 798 -35.94 -53.15 5.55
C ALA A 798 -35.41 -52.07 6.45
N LEU A 799 -36.29 -51.32 7.08
CA LEU A 799 -35.96 -50.18 7.95
C LEU A 799 -35.92 -50.55 9.44
N PHE A 800 -36.21 -51.81 9.79
CA PHE A 800 -36.27 -52.29 11.18
C PHE A 800 -37.20 -51.45 12.08
N ILE A 801 -38.39 -51.05 11.58
CA ILE A 801 -39.35 -50.24 12.33
C ILE A 801 -40.77 -50.87 12.35
N SER A 802 -41.54 -50.44 13.35
CA SER A 802 -42.96 -50.89 13.43
C SER A 802 -43.78 -50.17 12.35
N ARG A 803 -44.92 -50.79 11.99
CA ARG A 803 -45.90 -50.28 11.03
C ARG A 803 -46.44 -48.88 11.48
N ASN A 804 -46.64 -48.72 12.77
CA ASN A 804 -47.09 -47.44 13.32
C ASN A 804 -46.02 -46.35 13.23
N THR A 805 -44.77 -46.69 13.50
CA THR A 805 -43.61 -45.81 13.34
C THR A 805 -43.44 -45.37 11.90
N LEU A 806 -43.53 -46.30 10.94
CA LEU A 806 -43.45 -45.99 9.50
C LEU A 806 -44.57 -45.03 9.10
N LYS A 807 -45.82 -45.31 9.53
CA LYS A 807 -47.00 -44.47 9.24
C LYS A 807 -46.83 -43.02 9.78
N THR A 808 -46.26 -42.89 10.97
CA THR A 808 -45.98 -41.58 11.58
C THR A 808 -44.93 -40.79 10.77
N HIS A 809 -43.82 -41.45 10.41
CA HIS A 809 -42.82 -40.79 9.61
C HIS A 809 -43.31 -40.46 8.19
N LEU A 810 -44.01 -41.35 7.51
CA LEU A 810 -44.61 -41.04 6.21
C LEU A 810 -45.56 -39.85 6.26
N ARG A 811 -46.40 -39.75 7.28
CA ARG A 811 -47.30 -38.62 7.46
C ARG A 811 -46.56 -37.31 7.66
N SER A 812 -45.52 -37.34 8.45
CA SER A 812 -44.65 -36.18 8.68
C SER A 812 -43.89 -35.81 7.40
N THR A 813 -43.30 -36.78 6.69
CA THR A 813 -42.61 -36.59 5.41
C THR A 813 -43.53 -35.98 4.36
N TYR A 814 -44.74 -36.52 4.18
CA TYR A 814 -45.72 -36.00 3.22
C TYR A 814 -46.15 -34.56 3.56
N ARG A 815 -46.39 -34.28 4.83
CA ARG A 815 -46.72 -32.93 5.29
C ARG A 815 -45.58 -31.96 4.98
N LYS A 816 -44.32 -32.34 5.26
CA LYS A 816 -43.12 -31.51 5.01
C LYS A 816 -42.88 -31.29 3.53
N LEU A 817 -43.15 -32.28 2.70
CA LEU A 817 -43.05 -32.19 1.23
C LEU A 817 -44.27 -31.49 0.58
N GLY A 818 -45.36 -31.24 1.33
CA GLY A 818 -46.57 -30.65 0.80
C GLY A 818 -47.37 -31.54 -0.14
N VAL A 819 -47.30 -32.88 0.05
CA VAL A 819 -47.89 -33.90 -0.83
C VAL A 819 -48.76 -34.86 -0.03
N GLN A 820 -49.60 -35.68 -0.73
CA GLN A 820 -50.51 -36.62 -0.08
C GLN A 820 -50.23 -38.09 -0.41
N THR A 821 -49.53 -38.36 -1.48
CA THR A 821 -49.31 -39.73 -1.95
C THR A 821 -47.83 -40.11 -2.02
N ARG A 822 -47.51 -41.40 -1.98
CA ARG A 822 -46.19 -41.94 -2.14
C ARG A 822 -45.57 -41.50 -3.48
N ARG A 823 -46.34 -41.53 -4.54
CA ARG A 823 -45.87 -41.14 -5.90
C ARG A 823 -45.54 -39.62 -5.93
N GLU A 824 -46.40 -38.80 -5.37
CA GLU A 824 -46.15 -37.36 -5.29
C GLU A 824 -44.95 -37.05 -4.40
N ALA A 825 -44.74 -37.78 -3.28
CA ALA A 825 -43.60 -37.61 -2.43
C ALA A 825 -42.29 -37.93 -3.15
N VAL A 826 -42.26 -38.99 -3.95
CA VAL A 826 -41.10 -39.32 -4.78
C VAL A 826 -40.83 -38.21 -5.81
N LEU A 827 -41.84 -37.83 -6.61
CA LEU A 827 -41.74 -36.79 -7.61
C LEU A 827 -41.32 -35.45 -6.97
N ARG A 828 -41.87 -35.11 -5.84
CA ARG A 828 -41.50 -33.85 -5.13
C ARG A 828 -40.10 -33.91 -4.56
N ALA A 829 -39.70 -35.01 -3.93
CA ALA A 829 -38.37 -35.20 -3.42
C ALA A 829 -37.34 -35.19 -4.53
N GLU A 830 -37.64 -35.80 -5.64
CA GLU A 830 -36.85 -35.74 -6.84
C GLU A 830 -36.77 -34.32 -7.42
N SER A 831 -37.89 -33.54 -7.46
CA SER A 831 -37.89 -32.15 -7.91
C SER A 831 -37.08 -31.23 -6.99
N LEU A 832 -36.94 -31.57 -5.74
CA LEU A 832 -36.18 -30.87 -4.72
C LEU A 832 -34.72 -31.38 -4.66
N GLY A 833 -34.34 -32.38 -5.45
CA GLY A 833 -32.99 -32.96 -5.43
C GLY A 833 -32.69 -33.77 -4.16
N ILE A 834 -33.73 -34.19 -3.42
CA ILE A 834 -33.59 -35.00 -2.20
C ILE A 834 -33.44 -36.49 -2.50
N LEU A 835 -33.97 -36.91 -3.66
CA LEU A 835 -33.86 -38.26 -4.22
C LEU A 835 -33.15 -38.27 -5.54
#